data_869b746b722abf274513879821a046eb
#
_entry.id   869b746b722abf274513879821a046eb
#
_cell.length_a   1.000
_cell.length_b   1.000
_cell.length_c   1.000
_cell.angle_alpha   90.00
_cell.angle_beta   90.00
_cell.angle_gamma   90.00
#
_symmetry.space_group_name_H-M   'P 1'
#
loop_
_entity.id
_entity.type
_entity.pdbx_description
1 polymer ?
#
loop_
_entity_poly.entity_id
_entity_poly.type
_entity_poly.pdbx_seq_one_letter_code
_entity_poly.pdbx_strand_id
1 'polypeptide(L)'
;MTKDNEPIVKSSCFVGLMIIIVGTIIQFSDESEFAVDKSKRGLTQVPKDLPLKTKVLDMSQNYISELQVSDVSFLSELKVLILSHNRIQLLDFSVFKFNQDLEYLDLSHNQLQNISCHPIVSFRHLDLSFNDFKALPICKEFGNLSQLNFLGLSAMKLQRLDLLPVAHLHLSYILLDLRNYYVKENEKESLQVLNAKTLHLVFHPNSLFSIQVSISVNTLGCLQLTNIKLNDDNCQVFINFLSELTRGPNLLNFTLNHMETTWKCLVRVFQYLWPKPVEYLNIYNLTIIESIHKEYFTYSKTTLKALKIEHITNQVFLYSQTALYTVFSEMNIMMLTISDTPFIHMLCPHAPSTFKFLNFTQNVFTDSIFEKCSTLVKLETLILRKNGLKDLFKVGLMTKDMPSLEILDVSWNSLESGRHEENCTWVESIVVLNLSSNILTDSVFRCLPPRIKVLDLHSNKIKSIPKQVIKLEALQELNVAFNYLTDLPGCGSFSRLSVLIIDHNSVSHPSTDFFQSCQKMKSVKAGNNPFHCTCDLREFVKNIGQVSSEVIEGWPDSYKCDYPDGYRGTPLEDFHMSELSCNITLLIVTIGATMLVLAVTMTSLCIYLDLPWYLRMVCQWTQTRHRARNVPLEELQRNLQFHAFISYSGHDSFWVKRELLPNLEKEGMQICLHERNFVPGKSIVENIINCIEKSYKSIFVLSPNFVQSEWCHYELYFAHHNLFHEGSNNLILILLEPIPQNSIPNKYHKLRALMTQRTYLEWPKEKSKRGLFWANIRAAFHIKLTLVTENNDVKS
;
A
#
# COMPACT_ATOMS: atom_id res chain seq x y z
N MET A 1 -3.99 -14.75 -10.49
CA MET A 1 -3.21 -15.40 -11.57
C MET A 1 -4.13 -16.24 -12.41
N THR A 2 -4.80 -15.65 -13.35
CA THR A 2 -5.46 -16.36 -14.45
C THR A 2 -4.94 -15.75 -15.75
N LYS A 3 -3.63 -15.82 -15.91
CA LYS A 3 -3.05 -15.90 -17.25
C LYS A 3 -3.25 -17.34 -17.68
N ASP A 4 -3.94 -17.54 -18.80
CA ASP A 4 -3.91 -18.72 -19.63
C ASP A 4 -4.89 -19.87 -19.35
N ASN A 5 -6.08 -19.64 -18.80
CA ASN A 5 -7.17 -20.65 -18.83
C ASN A 5 -8.47 -20.17 -19.48
N GLU A 6 -8.50 -19.06 -20.21
CA GLU A 6 -9.33 -19.10 -21.41
C GLU A 6 -8.67 -20.17 -22.29
N PRO A 7 -9.41 -21.19 -22.82
CA PRO A 7 -8.85 -21.93 -23.92
C PRO A 7 -8.51 -20.86 -24.96
N ILE A 8 -7.20 -20.63 -25.11
CA ILE A 8 -6.69 -19.63 -26.02
C ILE A 8 -7.38 -19.93 -27.34
N VAL A 9 -8.46 -19.19 -27.59
CA VAL A 9 -9.02 -19.10 -28.91
C VAL A 9 -7.92 -18.37 -29.70
N LYS A 10 -6.91 -19.15 -30.11
CA LYS A 10 -5.79 -18.71 -30.97
C LYS A 10 -6.27 -18.15 -32.30
N SER A 11 -7.47 -17.57 -32.34
CA SER A 11 -8.17 -17.35 -33.59
C SER A 11 -9.07 -16.16 -33.63
N SER A 12 -8.89 -15.12 -32.82
CA SER A 12 -9.49 -13.86 -33.27
C SER A 12 -8.49 -13.14 -34.16
N CYS A 13 -8.95 -12.67 -35.32
CA CYS A 13 -8.19 -11.74 -36.16
C CYS A 13 -7.69 -10.52 -35.35
N PHE A 14 -8.44 -10.16 -34.33
CA PHE A 14 -8.14 -9.07 -33.40
C PHE A 14 -6.98 -9.41 -32.45
N VAL A 15 -6.85 -10.69 -32.03
CA VAL A 15 -5.68 -11.16 -31.22
C VAL A 15 -4.41 -11.14 -32.09
N GLY A 16 -4.52 -11.41 -33.37
CA GLY A 16 -3.41 -11.29 -34.32
C GLY A 16 -2.91 -9.83 -34.42
N LEU A 17 -3.81 -8.86 -34.49
CA LEU A 17 -3.46 -7.44 -34.51
C LEU A 17 -2.91 -6.97 -33.16
N MET A 18 -3.58 -7.36 -32.05
CA MET A 18 -3.09 -7.07 -30.70
C MET A 18 -1.74 -7.75 -30.41
N ILE A 19 -1.51 -8.97 -30.86
CA ILE A 19 -0.22 -9.64 -30.73
C ILE A 19 0.85 -8.96 -31.57
N ILE A 20 0.52 -8.46 -32.78
CA ILE A 20 1.47 -7.68 -33.59
C ILE A 20 1.75 -6.32 -32.94
N ILE A 21 0.72 -5.60 -32.49
CA ILE A 21 0.87 -4.29 -31.84
C ILE A 21 1.50 -4.46 -30.43
N VAL A 22 1.00 -5.38 -29.61
CA VAL A 22 1.54 -5.67 -28.28
C VAL A 22 2.87 -6.42 -28.37
N GLY A 23 3.08 -7.28 -29.36
CA GLY A 23 4.36 -7.95 -29.60
C GLY A 23 5.45 -6.98 -30.04
N THR A 24 5.15 -5.99 -30.87
CA THR A 24 6.08 -4.89 -31.17
C THR A 24 6.28 -3.99 -29.96
N ILE A 25 5.24 -3.63 -29.22
CA ILE A 25 5.35 -2.83 -28.00
C ILE A 25 6.06 -3.60 -26.87
N ILE A 26 5.80 -4.91 -26.68
CA ILE A 26 6.48 -5.75 -25.70
C ILE A 26 7.93 -6.04 -26.08
N GLN A 27 8.26 -6.18 -27.38
CA GLN A 27 9.65 -6.31 -27.82
C GLN A 27 10.47 -5.04 -27.53
N PHE A 28 9.78 -3.91 -27.35
CA PHE A 28 10.34 -2.62 -26.94
C PHE A 28 10.13 -2.29 -25.43
N SER A 29 9.47 -3.13 -24.66
CA SER A 29 9.26 -2.91 -23.23
C SER A 29 10.57 -2.97 -22.39
N ASP A 30 11.60 -3.66 -22.86
CA ASP A 30 12.95 -3.62 -22.29
C ASP A 30 13.67 -2.26 -22.57
N GLU A 31 13.10 -1.42 -23.45
CA GLU A 31 13.62 -0.11 -23.82
C GLU A 31 12.77 1.06 -23.32
N SER A 32 11.98 0.86 -22.26
CA SER A 32 11.07 1.88 -21.68
C SER A 32 11.77 3.19 -21.30
N GLU A 33 13.06 3.15 -21.07
CA GLU A 33 13.90 4.33 -20.76
C GLU A 33 14.01 5.32 -21.95
N PHE A 34 13.68 4.90 -23.18
CA PHE A 34 13.78 5.68 -24.41
C PHE A 34 12.43 5.92 -25.11
N ALA A 35 11.32 5.71 -24.43
CA ALA A 35 9.97 5.97 -24.93
C ALA A 35 9.47 7.35 -24.49
N VAL A 36 8.96 8.12 -25.45
CA VAL A 36 8.42 9.47 -25.22
C VAL A 36 6.96 9.51 -25.65
N ASP A 37 6.05 9.74 -24.70
CA ASP A 37 4.63 9.95 -24.96
C ASP A 37 4.29 11.45 -24.92
N LYS A 38 3.91 11.99 -26.10
CA LYS A 38 3.41 13.35 -26.33
C LYS A 38 1.99 13.33 -26.88
N SER A 39 1.26 12.22 -26.74
CA SER A 39 -0.13 12.10 -27.21
C SER A 39 -1.07 13.04 -26.44
N LYS A 40 -2.17 13.46 -27.07
CA LYS A 40 -3.24 14.28 -26.47
C LYS A 40 -2.76 15.60 -25.82
N ARG A 41 -1.71 16.22 -26.36
CA ARG A 41 -1.12 17.45 -25.81
C ARG A 41 -1.56 18.73 -26.55
N GLY A 42 -2.41 18.61 -27.58
CA GLY A 42 -2.83 19.75 -28.40
C GLY A 42 -1.71 20.33 -29.27
N LEU A 43 -0.70 19.54 -29.60
CA LEU A 43 0.46 19.99 -30.38
C LEU A 43 0.09 20.26 -31.82
N THR A 44 0.57 21.38 -32.40
CA THR A 44 0.42 21.71 -33.80
C THR A 44 1.67 21.41 -34.64
N GLN A 45 2.81 21.15 -33.98
CA GLN A 45 4.11 20.80 -34.57
C GLN A 45 4.85 19.81 -33.67
N VAL A 46 5.84 19.13 -34.23
CA VAL A 46 6.72 18.25 -33.47
C VAL A 46 7.62 19.06 -32.53
N PRO A 47 7.66 18.77 -31.25
CA PRO A 47 8.55 19.45 -30.30
C PRO A 47 10.03 19.27 -30.65
N LYS A 48 10.83 20.31 -30.53
CA LYS A 48 12.29 20.25 -30.81
C LYS A 48 13.14 19.83 -29.63
N ASP A 49 12.53 19.71 -28.46
CA ASP A 49 13.15 19.35 -27.17
C ASP A 49 13.08 17.84 -26.85
N LEU A 50 12.93 17.02 -27.87
CA LEU A 50 12.88 15.57 -27.71
C LEU A 50 14.29 15.01 -27.42
N PRO A 51 14.43 14.01 -26.54
CA PRO A 51 15.69 13.33 -26.27
C PRO A 51 16.27 12.67 -27.54
N LEU A 52 17.56 12.87 -27.81
CA LEU A 52 18.22 12.33 -29.02
C LEU A 52 18.18 10.80 -29.15
N LYS A 53 18.14 10.09 -28.00
CA LYS A 53 18.07 8.62 -27.94
C LYS A 53 16.65 8.07 -27.98
N THR A 54 15.65 8.87 -28.34
CA THR A 54 14.26 8.42 -28.41
C THR A 54 14.12 7.32 -29.45
N LYS A 55 13.63 6.16 -29.03
CA LYS A 55 13.35 5.02 -29.91
C LYS A 55 11.87 4.86 -30.22
N VAL A 56 11.00 5.26 -29.28
CA VAL A 56 9.55 5.22 -29.42
C VAL A 56 9.01 6.62 -29.18
N LEU A 57 8.28 7.15 -30.15
CA LEU A 57 7.64 8.47 -30.06
C LEU A 57 6.17 8.38 -30.40
N ASP A 58 5.31 8.62 -29.42
CA ASP A 58 3.86 8.74 -29.61
C ASP A 58 3.44 10.21 -29.57
N MET A 59 2.94 10.69 -30.70
CA MET A 59 2.35 12.00 -30.87
C MET A 59 0.91 11.95 -31.41
N SER A 60 0.23 10.84 -31.16
CA SER A 60 -1.15 10.65 -31.59
C SER A 60 -2.12 11.65 -30.93
N GLN A 61 -3.26 11.85 -31.56
CA GLN A 61 -4.36 12.70 -31.06
C GLN A 61 -3.92 14.15 -30.75
N ASN A 62 -3.19 14.73 -31.69
CA ASN A 62 -2.77 16.13 -31.67
C ASN A 62 -3.35 16.89 -32.88
N TYR A 63 -2.83 18.07 -33.20
CA TYR A 63 -3.28 18.90 -34.31
C TYR A 63 -2.16 19.19 -35.34
N ILE A 64 -1.20 18.27 -35.45
CA ILE A 64 -0.06 18.40 -36.37
C ILE A 64 -0.58 18.36 -37.81
N SER A 65 -0.26 19.40 -38.61
CA SER A 65 -0.74 19.54 -39.99
C SER A 65 0.28 19.20 -41.04
N GLU A 66 1.56 19.25 -40.75
CA GLU A 66 2.67 18.91 -41.63
C GLU A 66 3.82 18.27 -40.85
N LEU A 67 4.65 17.52 -41.57
CA LEU A 67 5.86 16.90 -41.05
C LEU A 67 7.04 17.25 -41.95
N GLN A 68 8.08 17.84 -41.37
CA GLN A 68 9.30 18.27 -42.09
C GLN A 68 10.49 17.38 -41.69
N VAL A 69 11.52 17.34 -42.56
CA VAL A 69 12.75 16.59 -42.30
C VAL A 69 13.40 17.01 -40.99
N SER A 70 13.37 18.29 -40.64
CA SER A 70 13.93 18.85 -39.41
C SER A 70 13.25 18.33 -38.11
N ASP A 71 12.03 17.79 -38.23
CA ASP A 71 11.21 17.41 -37.10
C ASP A 71 11.61 16.04 -36.50
N VAL A 72 12.19 15.18 -37.34
CA VAL A 72 12.54 13.79 -36.95
C VAL A 72 14.00 13.41 -37.29
N SER A 73 14.71 14.19 -38.10
CA SER A 73 16.06 13.85 -38.57
C SER A 73 17.11 13.72 -37.44
N PHE A 74 16.90 14.38 -36.30
CA PHE A 74 17.78 14.31 -35.15
C PHE A 74 17.55 13.07 -34.25
N LEU A 75 16.46 12.33 -34.51
CA LEU A 75 16.12 11.10 -33.80
C LEU A 75 16.62 9.88 -34.60
N SER A 76 17.96 9.72 -34.68
CA SER A 76 18.57 8.68 -35.51
C SER A 76 18.25 7.24 -35.07
N GLU A 77 17.95 7.02 -33.78
CA GLU A 77 17.60 5.72 -33.20
C GLU A 77 16.09 5.43 -33.20
N LEU A 78 15.27 6.28 -33.84
CA LEU A 78 13.81 6.16 -33.84
C LEU A 78 13.34 4.89 -34.58
N LYS A 79 12.66 4.01 -33.87
CA LYS A 79 12.10 2.75 -34.39
C LYS A 79 10.59 2.78 -34.55
N VAL A 80 9.89 3.49 -33.66
CA VAL A 80 8.43 3.57 -33.61
C VAL A 80 8.00 5.04 -33.61
N LEU A 81 7.16 5.41 -34.57
CA LEU A 81 6.56 6.74 -34.67
C LEU A 81 5.05 6.61 -34.85
N ILE A 82 4.28 7.15 -33.90
CA ILE A 82 2.82 7.17 -33.92
C ILE A 82 2.35 8.61 -34.09
N LEU A 83 1.71 8.87 -35.22
CA LEU A 83 1.15 10.18 -35.62
C LEU A 83 -0.34 10.08 -35.94
N SER A 84 -1.01 9.01 -35.49
CA SER A 84 -2.42 8.81 -35.77
C SER A 84 -3.29 9.89 -35.10
N HIS A 85 -4.47 10.14 -35.69
CA HIS A 85 -5.41 11.17 -35.24
C HIS A 85 -4.80 12.59 -35.18
N ASN A 86 -4.16 13.01 -36.28
CA ASN A 86 -3.65 14.36 -36.47
C ASN A 86 -4.34 15.03 -37.69
N ARG A 87 -3.75 16.06 -38.27
CA ARG A 87 -4.30 16.83 -39.38
C ARG A 87 -3.36 16.89 -40.59
N ILE A 88 -2.46 15.90 -40.75
CA ILE A 88 -1.43 15.87 -41.75
C ILE A 88 -2.11 15.70 -43.14
N GLN A 89 -1.82 16.59 -44.08
CA GLN A 89 -2.43 16.61 -45.40
C GLN A 89 -1.53 16.07 -46.51
N LEU A 90 -0.22 16.24 -46.37
CA LEU A 90 0.78 15.83 -47.32
C LEU A 90 1.89 15.08 -46.56
N LEU A 91 2.39 14.02 -47.16
CA LEU A 91 3.52 13.25 -46.68
C LEU A 91 4.55 13.05 -47.77
N ASP A 92 5.77 13.50 -47.52
CA ASP A 92 6.94 13.12 -48.28
C ASP A 92 7.80 12.15 -47.51
N PHE A 93 7.94 10.91 -47.98
CA PHE A 93 8.74 9.89 -47.28
C PHE A 93 10.23 10.28 -47.17
N SER A 94 10.73 11.28 -47.91
CA SER A 94 12.08 11.82 -47.70
C SER A 94 12.30 12.42 -46.31
N VAL A 95 11.23 12.72 -45.58
CA VAL A 95 11.28 13.12 -44.16
C VAL A 95 12.02 12.09 -43.31
N PHE A 96 11.89 10.84 -43.63
CA PHE A 96 12.46 9.70 -42.84
C PHE A 96 13.84 9.25 -43.36
N LYS A 97 14.47 9.95 -44.31
CA LYS A 97 15.75 9.54 -44.91
C LYS A 97 16.89 9.32 -43.90
N PHE A 98 16.81 9.97 -42.73
CA PHE A 98 17.81 9.85 -41.67
C PHE A 98 17.40 8.85 -40.57
N ASN A 99 16.17 8.32 -40.61
CA ASN A 99 15.63 7.36 -39.63
C ASN A 99 15.60 5.96 -40.23
N GLN A 100 16.80 5.40 -40.51
CA GLN A 100 16.94 4.12 -41.23
C GLN A 100 16.43 2.92 -40.43
N ASP A 101 16.36 3.03 -39.09
CA ASP A 101 15.87 2.01 -38.20
C ASP A 101 14.36 2.10 -37.91
N LEU A 102 13.63 2.98 -38.59
CA LEU A 102 12.20 3.18 -38.40
C LEU A 102 11.42 1.99 -38.95
N GLU A 103 10.92 1.14 -38.04
CA GLU A 103 10.18 -0.08 -38.34
C GLU A 103 8.66 0.07 -38.29
N TYR A 104 8.16 0.97 -37.44
CA TYR A 104 6.72 1.19 -37.19
C TYR A 104 6.35 2.64 -37.46
N LEU A 105 5.43 2.86 -38.39
CA LEU A 105 4.87 4.17 -38.72
C LEU A 105 3.34 4.08 -38.79
N ASP A 106 2.66 4.79 -37.90
CA ASP A 106 1.20 4.96 -37.89
C ASP A 106 0.81 6.40 -38.21
N LEU A 107 0.24 6.60 -39.38
CA LEU A 107 -0.32 7.86 -39.91
C LEU A 107 -1.83 7.74 -40.16
N SER A 108 -2.47 6.77 -39.54
CA SER A 108 -3.92 6.57 -39.67
C SER A 108 -4.71 7.74 -39.08
N HIS A 109 -5.94 7.92 -39.57
CA HIS A 109 -6.82 8.99 -39.10
C HIS A 109 -6.21 10.41 -39.24
N ASN A 110 -5.67 10.69 -40.43
CA ASN A 110 -5.19 12.01 -40.81
C ASN A 110 -6.00 12.55 -42.02
N GLN A 111 -5.50 13.57 -42.70
CA GLN A 111 -6.14 14.20 -43.90
C GLN A 111 -5.27 14.03 -45.12
N LEU A 112 -4.47 12.97 -45.22
CA LEU A 112 -3.55 12.71 -46.30
C LEU A 112 -4.29 12.52 -47.63
N GLN A 113 -3.93 13.33 -48.64
CA GLN A 113 -4.50 13.23 -49.98
C GLN A 113 -3.52 12.63 -50.99
N ASN A 114 -2.22 12.85 -50.79
CA ASN A 114 -1.14 12.37 -51.65
C ASN A 114 0.08 12.03 -50.81
N ILE A 115 0.93 11.14 -51.33
CA ILE A 115 2.25 10.84 -50.81
C ILE A 115 3.31 11.07 -51.86
N SER A 116 4.49 11.54 -51.47
CA SER A 116 5.69 11.57 -52.32
C SER A 116 6.59 10.41 -51.93
N CYS A 117 6.95 9.61 -52.91
CA CYS A 117 7.70 8.38 -52.74
C CYS A 117 9.20 8.66 -52.63
N HIS A 118 9.85 7.95 -51.71
CA HIS A 118 11.30 7.95 -51.54
C HIS A 118 11.73 6.50 -51.16
N PRO A 119 12.89 6.02 -51.53
CA PRO A 119 13.38 4.72 -51.12
C PRO A 119 13.35 4.57 -49.58
N ILE A 120 12.62 3.55 -49.12
CA ILE A 120 12.44 3.21 -47.70
C ILE A 120 12.85 1.79 -47.51
N VAL A 121 13.57 1.45 -46.42
CA VAL A 121 14.24 0.16 -46.32
C VAL A 121 13.74 -0.73 -45.16
N SER A 122 13.09 -0.17 -44.16
CA SER A 122 12.94 -0.90 -42.89
C SER A 122 11.53 -1.08 -42.32
N PHE A 123 10.48 -0.59 -42.95
CA PHE A 123 9.13 -0.71 -42.38
C PHE A 123 8.66 -2.16 -42.23
N ARG A 124 8.23 -2.53 -41.01
CA ARG A 124 7.46 -3.73 -40.71
C ARG A 124 5.98 -3.43 -40.55
N HIS A 125 5.65 -2.18 -40.16
CA HIS A 125 4.29 -1.69 -39.98
C HIS A 125 4.15 -0.32 -40.61
N LEU A 126 3.20 -0.20 -41.55
CA LEU A 126 2.86 1.04 -42.17
C LEU A 126 1.33 1.20 -42.21
N ASP A 127 0.79 2.16 -41.46
CA ASP A 127 -0.64 2.45 -41.47
C ASP A 127 -0.93 3.83 -42.07
N LEU A 128 -1.54 3.84 -43.23
CA LEU A 128 -2.05 5.01 -43.99
C LEU A 128 -3.59 4.98 -44.10
N SER A 129 -4.25 4.11 -43.32
CA SER A 129 -5.70 3.96 -43.32
C SER A 129 -6.42 5.19 -42.78
N PHE A 130 -7.70 5.32 -43.05
CA PHE A 130 -8.56 6.45 -42.59
C PHE A 130 -8.04 7.81 -42.96
N ASN A 131 -7.58 7.95 -44.24
CA ASN A 131 -7.14 9.17 -44.84
C ASN A 131 -7.98 9.51 -46.09
N ASP A 132 -7.72 10.62 -46.78
CA ASP A 132 -8.54 11.15 -47.87
C ASP A 132 -7.90 10.91 -49.26
N PHE A 133 -7.25 9.79 -49.47
CA PHE A 133 -6.61 9.43 -50.72
C PHE A 133 -7.64 9.17 -51.84
N LYS A 134 -7.43 9.78 -53.00
CA LYS A 134 -8.24 9.54 -54.20
C LYS A 134 -7.95 8.18 -54.86
N ALA A 135 -6.71 7.73 -54.85
CA ALA A 135 -6.26 6.41 -55.34
C ALA A 135 -5.39 5.77 -54.25
N LEU A 136 -5.10 4.48 -54.34
CA LEU A 136 -4.25 3.80 -53.40
C LEU A 136 -2.88 4.46 -53.26
N PRO A 137 -2.44 4.84 -52.06
CA PRO A 137 -1.16 5.48 -51.81
C PRO A 137 -0.02 4.44 -51.78
N ILE A 138 0.18 3.76 -52.94
CA ILE A 138 1.21 2.72 -53.02
C ILE A 138 2.28 3.18 -54.03
N CYS A 139 3.48 3.25 -53.52
CA CYS A 139 4.67 3.55 -54.30
C CYS A 139 5.32 2.28 -54.87
N LYS A 140 6.05 2.38 -55.99
CA LYS A 140 6.86 1.22 -56.48
C LYS A 140 7.87 0.76 -55.47
N GLU A 141 8.41 1.66 -54.69
CA GLU A 141 9.39 1.46 -53.62
C GLU A 141 8.85 0.57 -52.50
N PHE A 142 7.51 0.51 -52.28
CA PHE A 142 6.91 -0.41 -51.29
C PHE A 142 7.18 -1.86 -51.64
N GLY A 143 7.40 -2.21 -52.89
CA GLY A 143 7.81 -3.54 -53.26
C GLY A 143 9.14 -3.99 -52.65
N ASN A 144 10.02 -3.09 -52.25
CA ASN A 144 11.28 -3.39 -51.59
C ASN A 144 11.17 -3.67 -50.09
N LEU A 145 9.99 -3.45 -49.48
CA LEU A 145 9.75 -3.65 -48.08
C LEU A 145 9.53 -5.13 -47.73
N SER A 146 10.56 -5.97 -47.89
CA SER A 146 10.49 -7.41 -47.69
C SER A 146 10.10 -7.84 -46.24
N GLN A 147 10.27 -6.95 -45.27
CA GLN A 147 9.92 -7.19 -43.87
C GLN A 147 8.53 -6.66 -43.49
N LEU A 148 7.79 -6.10 -44.46
CA LEU A 148 6.47 -5.51 -44.18
C LEU A 148 5.46 -6.60 -43.78
N ASN A 149 4.93 -6.48 -42.58
CA ASN A 149 3.95 -7.40 -42.00
C ASN A 149 2.52 -6.83 -42.00
N PHE A 150 2.40 -5.50 -41.75
CA PHE A 150 1.13 -4.79 -41.68
C PHE A 150 1.11 -3.64 -42.70
N LEU A 151 0.03 -3.55 -43.48
CA LEU A 151 -0.22 -2.48 -44.41
C LEU A 151 -1.66 -1.96 -44.28
N GLY A 152 -1.84 -0.73 -43.76
CA GLY A 152 -3.12 -0.01 -43.72
C GLY A 152 -3.23 0.98 -44.84
N LEU A 153 -4.31 0.96 -45.62
CA LEU A 153 -4.55 1.83 -46.79
C LEU A 153 -5.98 2.36 -46.77
N SER A 154 -6.18 3.53 -47.34
CA SER A 154 -7.50 4.05 -47.69
C SER A 154 -7.53 4.59 -49.10
N ALA A 155 -8.65 4.46 -49.80
CA ALA A 155 -8.82 4.99 -51.17
C ALA A 155 -10.28 5.16 -51.56
N MET A 156 -10.55 6.19 -52.36
CA MET A 156 -11.83 6.36 -53.01
C MET A 156 -11.97 5.49 -54.29
N LYS A 157 -10.87 5.07 -54.89
CA LYS A 157 -10.81 4.17 -56.05
C LYS A 157 -9.74 3.13 -55.87
N LEU A 158 -10.06 1.89 -56.33
CA LEU A 158 -9.14 0.77 -56.31
C LEU A 158 -8.89 0.36 -57.79
N GLN A 159 -7.64 0.27 -58.20
CA GLN A 159 -7.24 -0.29 -59.47
C GLN A 159 -6.23 -1.43 -59.23
N ARG A 160 -6.35 -2.52 -60.06
CA ARG A 160 -5.46 -3.66 -59.95
C ARG A 160 -3.99 -3.26 -60.14
N LEU A 161 -3.73 -2.27 -61.01
CA LEU A 161 -2.38 -1.79 -61.29
C LEU A 161 -1.72 -1.14 -60.07
N ASP A 162 -2.51 -0.51 -59.21
CA ASP A 162 -2.02 0.15 -57.98
C ASP A 162 -1.48 -0.85 -56.96
N LEU A 163 -1.97 -2.08 -56.96
CA LEU A 163 -1.58 -3.17 -56.02
C LEU A 163 -0.38 -3.98 -56.50
N LEU A 164 0.00 -3.91 -57.82
CA LEU A 164 1.09 -4.71 -58.35
C LEU A 164 2.42 -4.54 -57.60
N PRO A 165 2.82 -3.35 -57.15
CA PRO A 165 4.09 -3.21 -56.42
C PRO A 165 4.20 -4.07 -55.20
N VAL A 166 3.08 -4.31 -54.49
CA VAL A 166 3.03 -5.09 -53.22
C VAL A 166 2.54 -6.53 -53.39
N ALA A 167 2.23 -6.94 -54.63
CA ALA A 167 1.62 -8.24 -54.92
C ALA A 167 2.48 -9.46 -54.54
N HIS A 168 3.81 -9.32 -54.53
CA HIS A 168 4.75 -10.36 -54.19
C HIS A 168 5.09 -10.43 -52.69
N LEU A 169 4.65 -9.43 -51.90
CA LEU A 169 4.86 -9.41 -50.49
C LEU A 169 3.91 -10.39 -49.74
N HIS A 170 4.42 -11.06 -48.75
CA HIS A 170 3.64 -11.94 -47.87
C HIS A 170 3.24 -11.21 -46.62
N LEU A 171 2.15 -10.50 -46.69
CA LEU A 171 1.66 -9.65 -45.58
C LEU A 171 0.93 -10.50 -44.54
N SER A 172 1.16 -10.23 -43.27
CA SER A 172 0.37 -10.86 -42.21
C SER A 172 -1.01 -10.19 -42.09
N TYR A 173 -1.10 -8.88 -42.29
CA TYR A 173 -2.33 -8.12 -42.14
C TYR A 173 -2.41 -6.99 -43.17
N ILE A 174 -3.55 -6.90 -43.84
CA ILE A 174 -3.93 -5.77 -44.70
C ILE A 174 -5.23 -5.16 -44.18
N LEU A 175 -5.23 -3.86 -43.94
CA LEU A 175 -6.43 -3.09 -43.66
C LEU A 175 -6.74 -2.18 -44.88
N LEU A 176 -7.94 -2.28 -45.43
CA LEU A 176 -8.41 -1.41 -46.50
C LEU A 176 -9.63 -0.62 -46.01
N ASP A 177 -9.46 0.67 -45.87
CA ASP A 177 -10.55 1.59 -45.58
C ASP A 177 -11.25 1.99 -46.87
N LEU A 178 -12.46 1.48 -47.06
CA LEU A 178 -13.32 1.68 -48.22
C LEU A 178 -14.51 2.62 -47.93
N ARG A 179 -14.46 3.42 -46.89
CA ARG A 179 -15.59 4.27 -46.45
C ARG A 179 -15.94 5.31 -47.53
N ASN A 180 -14.97 5.80 -48.28
CA ASN A 180 -15.16 6.79 -49.36
C ASN A 180 -15.15 6.12 -50.73
N TYR A 181 -15.14 4.78 -50.77
CA TYR A 181 -15.07 4.05 -52.04
C TYR A 181 -16.39 4.13 -52.83
N TYR A 182 -16.29 4.39 -54.16
CA TYR A 182 -17.39 4.30 -55.06
C TYR A 182 -17.04 3.42 -56.26
N VAL A 183 -17.99 2.55 -56.67
CA VAL A 183 -17.78 1.58 -57.75
C VAL A 183 -17.96 2.21 -59.12
N LYS A 184 -17.02 2.00 -60.05
CA LYS A 184 -17.27 2.07 -61.51
C LYS A 184 -17.52 0.66 -62.03
N GLU A 185 -18.53 0.48 -62.90
CA GLU A 185 -19.09 -0.85 -63.33
C GLU A 185 -18.08 -1.84 -63.93
N ASN A 186 -16.83 -1.53 -64.15
CA ASN A 186 -15.86 -2.31 -64.92
C ASN A 186 -14.63 -2.83 -64.06
N GLU A 187 -14.63 -2.68 -62.75
CA GLU A 187 -13.43 -3.01 -61.91
C GLU A 187 -13.56 -4.29 -61.08
N LYS A 188 -14.05 -5.40 -61.66
CA LYS A 188 -14.41 -6.64 -60.96
C LYS A 188 -13.26 -7.45 -60.35
N GLU A 189 -12.00 -7.13 -60.56
CA GLU A 189 -10.89 -8.04 -60.19
C GLU A 189 -9.79 -7.41 -59.36
N SER A 190 -10.04 -6.25 -58.75
CA SER A 190 -8.96 -5.38 -58.18
C SER A 190 -8.14 -6.03 -57.05
N LEU A 191 -8.70 -6.88 -56.19
CA LEU A 191 -8.02 -7.42 -55.01
C LEU A 191 -7.44 -8.84 -55.22
N GLN A 192 -7.58 -9.47 -56.37
CA GLN A 192 -7.02 -10.80 -56.62
C GLN A 192 -5.49 -10.89 -56.53
N VAL A 193 -4.84 -9.75 -56.49
CA VAL A 193 -3.36 -9.64 -56.55
C VAL A 193 -2.76 -9.65 -55.15
N LEU A 194 -3.56 -9.45 -54.06
CA LEU A 194 -3.04 -9.32 -52.70
C LEU A 194 -2.78 -10.70 -52.06
N ASN A 195 -1.65 -10.82 -51.46
CA ASN A 195 -1.24 -12.03 -50.67
C ASN A 195 -1.15 -11.66 -49.20
N ALA A 196 -2.22 -11.99 -48.44
CA ALA A 196 -2.30 -11.70 -47.01
C ALA A 196 -2.93 -12.83 -46.20
N LYS A 197 -2.45 -13.04 -44.99
CA LYS A 197 -3.09 -13.98 -44.03
C LYS A 197 -4.39 -13.40 -43.46
N THR A 198 -4.44 -12.11 -43.21
CA THR A 198 -5.61 -11.39 -42.67
C THR A 198 -5.96 -10.23 -43.58
N LEU A 199 -7.23 -10.13 -43.94
CA LEU A 199 -7.80 -9.02 -44.69
C LEU A 199 -8.89 -8.35 -43.86
N HIS A 200 -8.77 -7.05 -43.62
CA HIS A 200 -9.77 -6.23 -42.93
C HIS A 200 -10.32 -5.18 -43.88
N LEU A 201 -11.61 -5.25 -44.17
CA LEU A 201 -12.31 -4.28 -45.00
C LEU A 201 -13.23 -3.41 -44.14
N VAL A 202 -13.11 -2.11 -44.26
CA VAL A 202 -13.95 -1.12 -43.54
C VAL A 202 -14.83 -0.42 -44.58
N PHE A 203 -16.15 -0.54 -44.44
CA PHE A 203 -17.12 0.04 -45.38
C PHE A 203 -17.75 1.32 -44.83
N HIS A 204 -18.36 2.11 -45.73
CA HIS A 204 -19.28 3.14 -45.34
C HIS A 204 -20.62 2.53 -44.96
N PRO A 205 -21.26 2.94 -43.87
CA PRO A 205 -22.52 2.29 -43.40
C PRO A 205 -23.65 2.25 -44.42
N ASN A 206 -23.69 3.17 -45.37
CA ASN A 206 -24.72 3.26 -46.41
C ASN A 206 -24.24 2.77 -47.78
N SER A 207 -23.03 2.19 -47.92
CA SER A 207 -22.57 1.66 -49.18
C SER A 207 -23.37 0.38 -49.52
N LEU A 208 -24.07 0.42 -50.65
CA LEU A 208 -24.61 -0.80 -51.28
C LEU A 208 -23.40 -1.68 -51.65
N PHE A 209 -23.48 -2.99 -51.30
CA PHE A 209 -22.43 -3.95 -51.61
C PHE A 209 -22.36 -4.26 -53.11
N SER A 210 -22.13 -3.25 -53.91
CA SER A 210 -21.86 -3.42 -55.34
C SER A 210 -20.42 -3.83 -55.63
N ILE A 211 -19.62 -4.02 -54.58
CA ILE A 211 -18.24 -4.42 -54.69
C ILE A 211 -18.15 -5.90 -55.00
N GLN A 212 -18.07 -6.24 -56.28
CA GLN A 212 -17.64 -7.56 -56.72
C GLN A 212 -16.13 -7.66 -56.52
N VAL A 213 -15.70 -7.92 -55.26
CA VAL A 213 -14.28 -8.08 -54.95
C VAL A 213 -13.92 -9.55 -55.09
N SER A 214 -13.20 -9.89 -56.13
CA SER A 214 -12.55 -11.19 -56.25
C SER A 214 -11.21 -11.10 -55.53
N ILE A 215 -11.05 -11.82 -54.39
CA ILE A 215 -9.81 -11.88 -53.61
C ILE A 215 -9.08 -13.18 -53.94
N SER A 216 -7.73 -13.15 -53.90
CA SER A 216 -6.94 -14.36 -53.95
C SER A 216 -7.16 -15.20 -52.69
N VAL A 217 -8.02 -16.20 -52.82
CA VAL A 217 -8.60 -16.91 -51.68
C VAL A 217 -7.64 -17.91 -51.04
N ASN A 218 -6.57 -18.29 -51.75
CA ASN A 218 -5.71 -19.42 -51.36
C ASN A 218 -4.80 -19.16 -50.14
N THR A 219 -4.56 -17.89 -49.78
CA THR A 219 -3.68 -17.50 -48.63
C THR A 219 -4.44 -16.92 -47.48
N LEU A 220 -5.72 -16.58 -47.68
CA LEU A 220 -6.53 -15.89 -46.69
C LEU A 220 -7.02 -16.81 -45.58
N GLY A 221 -6.48 -16.63 -44.35
CA GLY A 221 -6.90 -17.38 -43.18
C GLY A 221 -7.94 -16.65 -42.31
N CYS A 222 -7.96 -15.33 -42.41
CA CYS A 222 -8.80 -14.46 -41.59
C CYS A 222 -9.40 -13.32 -42.40
N LEU A 223 -10.73 -13.16 -42.35
CA LEU A 223 -11.47 -12.05 -42.97
C LEU A 223 -12.20 -11.25 -41.90
N GLN A 224 -12.03 -9.94 -41.92
CA GLN A 224 -12.73 -9.01 -41.05
C GLN A 224 -13.47 -7.97 -41.88
N LEU A 225 -14.77 -7.78 -41.61
CA LEU A 225 -15.60 -6.77 -42.24
C LEU A 225 -16.15 -5.83 -41.19
N THR A 226 -16.07 -4.52 -41.43
CA THR A 226 -16.49 -3.50 -40.46
C THR A 226 -17.46 -2.49 -41.12
N ASN A 227 -18.44 -2.02 -40.33
CA ASN A 227 -19.47 -1.05 -40.71
C ASN A 227 -20.41 -1.56 -41.79
N ILE A 228 -21.13 -2.63 -41.50
CA ILE A 228 -22.03 -3.29 -42.42
C ILE A 228 -23.47 -2.95 -42.08
N LYS A 229 -24.23 -2.42 -43.01
CA LYS A 229 -25.67 -2.17 -42.87
C LYS A 229 -26.47 -3.03 -43.84
N LEU A 230 -27.25 -4.01 -43.34
CA LEU A 230 -28.09 -4.92 -44.11
C LEU A 230 -29.56 -4.71 -43.79
N ASN A 231 -30.34 -4.82 -44.83
CA ASN A 231 -31.80 -4.97 -44.76
C ASN A 231 -32.21 -6.20 -45.57
N ASP A 232 -33.50 -6.49 -45.65
CA ASP A 232 -34.00 -7.65 -46.40
C ASP A 232 -33.71 -7.56 -47.91
N ASP A 233 -33.66 -6.37 -48.48
CA ASP A 233 -33.44 -6.15 -49.92
C ASP A 233 -32.00 -6.42 -50.32
N ASN A 234 -31.03 -5.92 -49.53
CA ASN A 234 -29.58 -6.06 -49.84
C ASN A 234 -28.94 -7.31 -49.27
N CYS A 235 -29.68 -8.05 -48.43
CA CYS A 235 -29.17 -9.27 -47.79
C CYS A 235 -28.66 -10.33 -48.79
N GLN A 236 -29.35 -10.51 -49.90
CA GLN A 236 -28.95 -11.49 -50.95
C GLN A 236 -27.68 -11.05 -51.67
N VAL A 237 -27.49 -9.76 -51.85
CA VAL A 237 -26.26 -9.18 -52.44
C VAL A 237 -25.06 -9.46 -51.52
N PHE A 238 -25.24 -9.26 -50.20
CA PHE A 238 -24.21 -9.59 -49.23
C PHE A 238 -23.84 -11.08 -49.20
N ILE A 239 -24.85 -11.97 -49.26
CA ILE A 239 -24.61 -13.43 -49.32
C ILE A 239 -23.85 -13.81 -50.59
N ASN A 240 -24.16 -13.20 -51.72
CA ASN A 240 -23.41 -13.39 -52.97
C ASN A 240 -21.96 -12.92 -52.86
N PHE A 241 -21.74 -11.78 -52.23
CA PHE A 241 -20.39 -11.28 -51.90
C PHE A 241 -19.65 -12.25 -51.00
N LEU A 242 -20.27 -12.76 -49.93
CA LEU A 242 -19.67 -13.78 -49.06
C LEU A 242 -19.37 -15.06 -49.85
N SER A 243 -20.19 -15.41 -50.87
CA SER A 243 -19.95 -16.60 -51.67
C SER A 243 -18.66 -16.54 -52.48
N GLU A 244 -18.27 -15.39 -52.96
CA GLU A 244 -16.99 -15.16 -53.63
C GLU A 244 -15.80 -15.30 -52.65
N LEU A 245 -15.94 -14.72 -51.44
CA LEU A 245 -14.90 -14.68 -50.45
C LEU A 245 -14.65 -16.01 -49.75
N THR A 246 -15.67 -16.85 -49.60
CA THR A 246 -15.61 -18.14 -48.90
C THR A 246 -15.37 -19.35 -49.83
N ARG A 247 -14.89 -19.13 -51.07
CA ARG A 247 -14.58 -20.24 -52.02
C ARG A 247 -13.29 -20.99 -51.63
N GLY A 248 -12.39 -20.34 -50.92
CA GLY A 248 -11.11 -20.96 -50.56
C GLY A 248 -11.19 -21.85 -49.34
N PRO A 249 -10.36 -22.90 -49.28
CA PRO A 249 -10.36 -23.88 -48.18
C PRO A 249 -9.71 -23.34 -46.88
N ASN A 250 -9.00 -22.22 -46.97
CA ASN A 250 -8.13 -21.73 -45.87
C ASN A 250 -8.76 -20.66 -44.98
N LEU A 251 -9.99 -20.17 -45.28
CA LEU A 251 -10.64 -19.18 -44.47
C LEU A 251 -11.18 -19.83 -43.20
N LEU A 252 -10.41 -19.73 -42.09
CA LEU A 252 -10.78 -20.33 -40.80
C LEU A 252 -11.53 -19.35 -39.93
N ASN A 253 -11.19 -18.05 -39.97
CA ASN A 253 -11.72 -17.02 -39.09
C ASN A 253 -12.50 -15.96 -39.86
N PHE A 254 -13.72 -15.72 -39.44
CA PHE A 254 -14.56 -14.66 -39.99
C PHE A 254 -15.06 -13.71 -38.89
N THR A 255 -14.80 -12.42 -39.04
CA THR A 255 -15.17 -11.40 -38.08
C THR A 255 -16.05 -10.32 -38.71
N LEU A 256 -17.20 -10.04 -38.11
CA LEU A 256 -18.09 -8.94 -38.44
C LEU A 256 -18.06 -7.93 -37.29
N ASN A 257 -17.82 -6.67 -37.59
CA ASN A 257 -17.76 -5.62 -36.56
C ASN A 257 -18.65 -4.43 -36.97
N HIS A 258 -19.40 -3.87 -36.06
CA HIS A 258 -20.39 -2.82 -36.28
C HIS A 258 -21.37 -3.23 -37.41
N MET A 259 -22.14 -4.28 -37.15
CA MET A 259 -23.14 -4.78 -38.08
C MET A 259 -24.56 -4.34 -37.68
N GLU A 260 -25.24 -3.63 -38.53
CA GLU A 260 -26.68 -3.30 -38.40
C GLU A 260 -27.48 -4.17 -39.36
N THR A 261 -28.45 -4.95 -38.87
CA THR A 261 -29.20 -5.91 -39.74
C THR A 261 -30.58 -6.25 -39.19
N THR A 262 -31.46 -6.81 -40.09
CA THR A 262 -32.70 -7.45 -39.69
C THR A 262 -32.43 -8.84 -39.11
N TRP A 263 -33.31 -9.33 -38.22
CA TRP A 263 -33.21 -10.70 -37.69
C TRP A 263 -33.22 -11.75 -38.80
N LYS A 264 -34.11 -11.57 -39.77
CA LYS A 264 -34.24 -12.46 -40.94
C LYS A 264 -32.94 -12.52 -41.74
N CYS A 265 -32.35 -11.39 -42.05
CA CYS A 265 -31.06 -11.37 -42.79
C CYS A 265 -29.93 -12.01 -41.97
N LEU A 266 -29.84 -11.78 -40.66
CA LEU A 266 -28.85 -12.40 -39.80
C LEU A 266 -28.96 -13.94 -39.82
N VAL A 267 -30.19 -14.48 -39.67
CA VAL A 267 -30.43 -15.93 -39.74
C VAL A 267 -30.02 -16.49 -41.11
N ARG A 268 -30.33 -15.81 -42.23
CA ARG A 268 -29.90 -16.20 -43.57
C ARG A 268 -28.38 -16.20 -43.75
N VAL A 269 -27.69 -15.22 -43.17
CA VAL A 269 -26.21 -15.15 -43.19
C VAL A 269 -25.63 -16.33 -42.39
N PHE A 270 -26.19 -16.64 -41.21
CA PHE A 270 -25.76 -17.82 -40.44
C PHE A 270 -26.05 -19.12 -41.24
N GLN A 271 -27.22 -19.25 -41.83
CA GLN A 271 -27.58 -20.43 -42.65
C GLN A 271 -26.61 -20.62 -43.81
N TYR A 272 -26.15 -19.52 -44.43
CA TYR A 272 -25.17 -19.55 -45.51
C TYR A 272 -23.78 -19.96 -45.01
N LEU A 273 -23.31 -19.39 -43.91
CA LEU A 273 -21.97 -19.64 -43.34
C LEU A 273 -21.84 -21.04 -42.70
N TRP A 274 -22.97 -21.62 -42.24
CA TRP A 274 -22.98 -22.86 -41.46
C TRP A 274 -22.29 -24.06 -42.13
N PRO A 275 -22.46 -24.36 -43.41
CA PRO A 275 -21.78 -25.45 -44.09
C PRO A 275 -20.37 -25.07 -44.65
N LYS A 276 -19.93 -23.83 -44.47
CA LYS A 276 -18.65 -23.36 -45.00
C LYS A 276 -17.46 -23.78 -44.11
N PRO A 277 -16.21 -23.79 -44.65
CA PRO A 277 -15.00 -24.22 -43.89
C PRO A 277 -14.56 -23.19 -42.87
N VAL A 278 -15.45 -22.36 -42.33
CA VAL A 278 -15.19 -21.38 -41.27
C VAL A 278 -15.24 -22.09 -39.94
N GLU A 279 -14.15 -22.00 -39.18
CA GLU A 279 -14.10 -22.60 -37.82
C GLU A 279 -14.52 -21.63 -36.71
N TYR A 280 -14.29 -20.33 -36.91
CA TYR A 280 -14.51 -19.30 -35.90
C TYR A 280 -15.26 -18.13 -36.52
N LEU A 281 -16.44 -17.84 -35.97
CA LEU A 281 -17.28 -16.69 -36.35
C LEU A 281 -17.39 -15.73 -35.19
N ASN A 282 -16.92 -14.49 -35.38
CA ASN A 282 -16.98 -13.45 -34.37
C ASN A 282 -17.85 -12.29 -34.89
N ILE A 283 -18.74 -11.80 -34.05
CA ILE A 283 -19.60 -10.64 -34.33
C ILE A 283 -19.52 -9.69 -33.17
N TYR A 284 -19.05 -8.48 -33.44
CA TYR A 284 -18.94 -7.40 -32.47
C TYR A 284 -19.88 -6.25 -32.83
N ASN A 285 -20.52 -5.64 -31.83
CA ASN A 285 -21.41 -4.50 -32.02
C ASN A 285 -22.52 -4.78 -33.06
N LEU A 286 -23.34 -5.78 -32.76
CA LEU A 286 -24.46 -6.17 -33.60
C LEU A 286 -25.72 -5.36 -33.24
N THR A 287 -26.29 -4.59 -34.18
CA THR A 287 -27.57 -3.90 -34.02
C THR A 287 -28.67 -4.60 -34.81
N ILE A 288 -29.72 -5.05 -34.16
CA ILE A 288 -30.90 -5.65 -34.80
C ILE A 288 -31.99 -4.57 -34.89
N ILE A 289 -32.35 -4.19 -36.13
CA ILE A 289 -33.22 -3.02 -36.42
C ILE A 289 -34.71 -3.34 -36.50
N GLU A 290 -35.08 -4.62 -36.50
CA GLU A 290 -36.45 -5.05 -36.57
C GLU A 290 -36.81 -6.04 -35.46
N SER A 291 -38.13 -6.28 -35.29
CA SER A 291 -38.61 -7.27 -34.35
C SER A 291 -38.14 -8.67 -34.69
N ILE A 292 -37.76 -9.45 -33.66
CA ILE A 292 -37.31 -10.82 -33.83
C ILE A 292 -38.54 -11.70 -34.10
N HIS A 293 -38.64 -12.25 -35.30
CA HIS A 293 -39.70 -13.20 -35.71
C HIS A 293 -39.15 -14.62 -35.71
N LYS A 294 -40.04 -15.61 -35.65
CA LYS A 294 -39.70 -17.03 -35.76
C LYS A 294 -39.21 -17.31 -37.19
N GLU A 295 -37.90 -17.53 -37.29
CA GLU A 295 -37.26 -17.96 -38.54
C GLU A 295 -36.80 -19.42 -38.37
N TYR A 296 -36.89 -20.21 -39.46
CA TYR A 296 -36.41 -21.60 -39.46
C TYR A 296 -34.92 -21.63 -39.75
N PHE A 297 -34.13 -22.26 -38.86
CA PHE A 297 -32.73 -22.49 -39.05
C PHE A 297 -32.45 -24.00 -39.13
N THR A 298 -31.76 -24.43 -40.17
CA THR A 298 -31.43 -25.86 -40.37
C THR A 298 -30.02 -26.13 -39.86
N TYR A 299 -29.85 -26.87 -38.79
CA TYR A 299 -28.56 -27.25 -38.20
C TYR A 299 -27.96 -28.43 -38.96
N SER A 300 -27.41 -28.15 -40.16
CA SER A 300 -26.67 -29.14 -40.93
C SER A 300 -25.29 -29.42 -40.32
N LYS A 301 -24.53 -30.37 -40.87
CA LYS A 301 -23.11 -30.52 -40.45
C LYS A 301 -22.33 -29.22 -40.67
N THR A 302 -21.54 -28.85 -39.70
CA THR A 302 -20.73 -27.63 -39.75
C THR A 302 -19.29 -27.92 -39.36
N THR A 303 -18.36 -27.11 -39.86
CA THR A 303 -16.99 -27.04 -39.41
C THR A 303 -16.83 -25.97 -38.33
N LEU A 304 -17.85 -25.16 -38.06
CA LEU A 304 -17.83 -24.10 -37.08
C LEU A 304 -17.63 -24.69 -35.69
N LYS A 305 -16.53 -24.32 -35.06
CA LYS A 305 -16.16 -24.70 -33.69
C LYS A 305 -16.68 -23.71 -32.66
N ALA A 306 -16.62 -22.40 -33.00
CA ALA A 306 -16.96 -21.34 -32.09
C ALA A 306 -17.74 -20.20 -32.75
N LEU A 307 -18.80 -19.75 -32.08
CA LEU A 307 -19.50 -18.50 -32.35
C LEU A 307 -19.31 -17.54 -31.16
N LYS A 308 -18.79 -16.34 -31.42
CA LYS A 308 -18.69 -15.26 -30.45
C LYS A 308 -19.54 -14.08 -30.92
N ILE A 309 -20.47 -13.63 -30.09
CA ILE A 309 -21.24 -12.40 -30.31
C ILE A 309 -21.07 -11.54 -29.08
N GLU A 310 -20.61 -10.30 -29.26
CA GLU A 310 -20.35 -9.34 -28.21
C GLU A 310 -21.05 -8.02 -28.54
N HIS A 311 -21.81 -7.53 -27.58
CA HIS A 311 -22.57 -6.30 -27.68
C HIS A 311 -23.68 -6.36 -28.72
N ILE A 312 -24.83 -6.95 -28.38
CA ILE A 312 -26.06 -6.90 -29.18
C ILE A 312 -26.93 -5.74 -28.71
N THR A 313 -27.27 -4.84 -29.63
CA THR A 313 -28.29 -3.83 -29.41
C THR A 313 -29.53 -4.17 -30.20
N ASN A 314 -30.69 -4.25 -29.52
CA ASN A 314 -31.98 -4.45 -30.18
C ASN A 314 -32.83 -3.17 -30.06
N GLN A 315 -33.18 -2.59 -31.17
CA GLN A 315 -34.00 -1.36 -31.20
C GLN A 315 -35.48 -1.59 -30.94
N VAL A 316 -35.96 -2.86 -30.99
CA VAL A 316 -37.36 -3.19 -30.84
C VAL A 316 -37.58 -4.28 -29.80
N PHE A 317 -37.87 -3.90 -28.55
CA PHE A 317 -38.12 -4.80 -27.43
C PHE A 317 -39.55 -5.33 -27.29
N LEU A 318 -40.42 -5.11 -28.24
CA LEU A 318 -41.87 -5.36 -28.09
C LEU A 318 -42.32 -6.81 -28.30
N TYR A 319 -41.40 -7.75 -28.57
CA TYR A 319 -41.77 -9.14 -28.93
C TYR A 319 -40.97 -10.19 -28.20
N SER A 320 -41.52 -11.42 -28.16
CA SER A 320 -40.90 -12.57 -27.53
C SER A 320 -39.51 -12.88 -28.13
N GLN A 321 -38.48 -12.87 -27.34
CA GLN A 321 -37.13 -13.25 -27.72
C GLN A 321 -36.94 -14.77 -27.87
N THR A 322 -38.01 -15.55 -27.76
CA THR A 322 -37.97 -17.04 -27.82
C THR A 322 -37.32 -17.56 -29.10
N ALA A 323 -37.57 -16.92 -30.26
CA ALA A 323 -36.93 -17.32 -31.52
C ALA A 323 -35.40 -17.15 -31.50
N LEU A 324 -34.92 -16.04 -30.89
CA LEU A 324 -33.50 -15.78 -30.69
C LEU A 324 -32.89 -16.86 -29.78
N TYR A 325 -33.52 -17.15 -28.64
CA TYR A 325 -33.05 -18.16 -27.70
C TYR A 325 -33.02 -19.55 -28.34
N THR A 326 -34.04 -19.93 -29.10
CA THR A 326 -34.10 -21.22 -29.80
C THR A 326 -32.95 -21.37 -30.80
N VAL A 327 -32.68 -20.34 -31.59
CA VAL A 327 -31.58 -20.38 -32.55
C VAL A 327 -30.24 -20.62 -31.86
N PHE A 328 -29.95 -19.97 -30.76
CA PHE A 328 -28.67 -20.15 -30.07
C PHE A 328 -28.57 -21.43 -29.24
N SER A 329 -29.68 -21.89 -28.63
CA SER A 329 -29.69 -23.09 -27.80
C SER A 329 -29.51 -24.39 -28.60
N GLU A 330 -30.01 -24.46 -29.84
CA GLU A 330 -29.97 -25.67 -30.67
C GLU A 330 -28.72 -25.78 -31.56
N MET A 331 -27.76 -24.83 -31.42
CA MET A 331 -26.54 -24.85 -32.23
C MET A 331 -25.66 -26.07 -31.92
N ASN A 332 -25.21 -26.74 -32.99
CA ASN A 332 -24.36 -27.93 -32.89
C ASN A 332 -22.84 -27.56 -32.98
N ILE A 333 -22.43 -26.55 -32.21
CA ILE A 333 -21.06 -26.05 -32.10
C ILE A 333 -20.47 -26.38 -30.74
N MET A 334 -19.15 -26.27 -30.60
CA MET A 334 -18.49 -26.55 -29.32
C MET A 334 -18.45 -25.35 -28.39
N MET A 335 -18.32 -24.14 -28.91
CA MET A 335 -18.11 -22.94 -28.10
C MET A 335 -19.08 -21.84 -28.51
N LEU A 336 -19.85 -21.33 -27.54
CA LEU A 336 -20.74 -20.19 -27.71
C LEU A 336 -20.43 -19.10 -26.70
N THR A 337 -20.17 -17.90 -27.18
CA THR A 337 -20.04 -16.70 -26.36
C THR A 337 -21.10 -15.68 -26.81
N ILE A 338 -21.95 -15.24 -25.90
CA ILE A 338 -22.87 -14.11 -26.09
C ILE A 338 -22.67 -13.19 -24.88
N SER A 339 -21.95 -12.10 -25.06
CA SER A 339 -21.57 -11.22 -23.96
C SER A 339 -21.96 -9.77 -24.21
N ASP A 340 -22.03 -9.01 -23.11
CA ASP A 340 -22.41 -7.59 -23.12
C ASP A 340 -23.72 -7.32 -23.88
N THR A 341 -24.76 -8.08 -23.54
CA THR A 341 -26.01 -8.11 -24.24
C THR A 341 -27.16 -8.21 -23.24
N PRO A 342 -28.32 -7.58 -23.46
CA PRO A 342 -29.45 -7.69 -22.52
C PRO A 342 -30.18 -9.03 -22.67
N PHE A 343 -29.46 -10.14 -22.71
CA PHE A 343 -30.05 -11.50 -22.71
C PHE A 343 -30.56 -11.81 -21.30
N ILE A 344 -31.83 -12.19 -21.22
CA ILE A 344 -32.52 -12.50 -19.96
C ILE A 344 -32.66 -14.01 -19.70
N HIS A 345 -32.57 -14.84 -20.75
CA HIS A 345 -32.77 -16.27 -20.66
C HIS A 345 -32.03 -17.04 -21.76
N MET A 346 -31.71 -18.30 -21.53
CA MET A 346 -31.23 -19.26 -22.52
C MET A 346 -32.03 -20.53 -22.36
N LEU A 347 -32.54 -21.08 -23.47
CA LEU A 347 -33.32 -22.36 -23.44
C LEU A 347 -32.34 -23.54 -23.29
N CYS A 348 -32.81 -24.60 -22.64
CA CYS A 348 -32.15 -25.89 -22.71
C CYS A 348 -32.30 -26.49 -24.11
N PRO A 349 -31.21 -27.00 -24.72
CA PRO A 349 -31.31 -27.77 -25.96
C PRO A 349 -32.28 -28.94 -25.84
N HIS A 350 -33.01 -29.24 -26.89
CA HIS A 350 -34.00 -30.36 -26.88
C HIS A 350 -33.31 -31.73 -26.88
N ALA A 351 -32.08 -31.83 -27.38
CA ALA A 351 -31.27 -33.04 -27.43
C ALA A 351 -29.91 -32.82 -26.78
N PRO A 352 -29.15 -33.88 -26.40
CA PRO A 352 -27.82 -33.75 -25.86
C PRO A 352 -26.92 -32.86 -26.74
N SER A 353 -26.46 -31.75 -26.17
CA SER A 353 -25.73 -30.70 -26.85
C SER A 353 -24.26 -31.04 -27.07
N THR A 354 -23.65 -30.41 -28.07
CA THR A 354 -22.20 -30.47 -28.36
C THR A 354 -21.43 -29.39 -27.64
N PHE A 355 -22.08 -28.48 -26.91
CA PHE A 355 -21.42 -27.40 -26.18
C PHE A 355 -20.41 -27.93 -25.14
N LYS A 356 -19.19 -27.43 -25.23
CA LYS A 356 -18.13 -27.61 -24.24
C LYS A 356 -17.86 -26.32 -23.47
N PHE A 357 -18.07 -25.17 -24.10
CA PHE A 357 -17.81 -23.87 -23.55
C PHE A 357 -18.99 -22.94 -23.79
N LEU A 358 -19.55 -22.37 -22.73
CA LEU A 358 -20.58 -21.35 -22.77
C LEU A 358 -20.13 -20.13 -21.97
N ASN A 359 -20.12 -18.95 -22.62
CA ASN A 359 -19.79 -17.68 -21.97
C ASN A 359 -20.91 -16.67 -22.21
N PHE A 360 -21.55 -16.27 -21.13
CA PHE A 360 -22.62 -15.29 -21.09
C PHE A 360 -22.28 -14.12 -20.18
N THR A 361 -21.04 -13.64 -20.25
CA THR A 361 -20.57 -12.50 -19.46
C THR A 361 -21.38 -11.24 -19.75
N GLN A 362 -21.73 -10.49 -18.71
CA GLN A 362 -22.38 -9.18 -18.81
C GLN A 362 -23.71 -9.22 -19.56
N ASN A 363 -24.58 -10.12 -19.09
CA ASN A 363 -25.98 -10.21 -19.51
C ASN A 363 -26.92 -9.88 -18.34
N VAL A 364 -28.19 -10.30 -18.44
CA VAL A 364 -29.22 -10.05 -17.42
C VAL A 364 -29.82 -11.37 -16.91
N PHE A 365 -29.04 -12.43 -16.89
CA PHE A 365 -29.49 -13.74 -16.44
C PHE A 365 -29.76 -13.74 -14.93
N THR A 366 -30.76 -14.53 -14.54
CA THR A 366 -31.16 -14.75 -13.16
C THR A 366 -30.92 -16.20 -12.74
N ASP A 367 -31.19 -16.52 -11.48
CA ASP A 367 -31.01 -17.86 -10.88
C ASP A 367 -31.81 -18.98 -11.57
N SER A 368 -32.75 -18.65 -12.44
CA SER A 368 -33.56 -19.63 -13.19
C SER A 368 -32.92 -20.11 -14.50
N ILE A 369 -31.71 -19.57 -14.86
CA ILE A 369 -31.03 -20.06 -16.06
C ILE A 369 -30.66 -21.53 -15.90
N PHE A 370 -30.87 -22.33 -16.95
CA PHE A 370 -30.57 -23.77 -17.02
C PHE A 370 -31.18 -24.60 -15.88
N GLU A 371 -32.27 -24.16 -15.26
CA GLU A 371 -32.97 -24.94 -14.25
C GLU A 371 -33.43 -26.27 -14.85
N LYS A 372 -33.00 -27.40 -14.23
CA LYS A 372 -33.29 -28.78 -14.70
C LYS A 372 -32.83 -29.08 -16.14
N CYS A 373 -31.69 -28.49 -16.57
CA CYS A 373 -31.16 -28.69 -17.91
C CYS A 373 -30.24 -29.91 -17.97
N SER A 374 -30.77 -31.07 -18.35
CA SER A 374 -30.01 -32.32 -18.44
C SER A 374 -29.37 -32.59 -19.79
N THR A 375 -29.42 -31.66 -20.74
CA THR A 375 -28.93 -31.83 -22.10
C THR A 375 -27.52 -31.26 -22.34
N LEU A 376 -26.98 -30.52 -21.37
CA LEU A 376 -25.64 -29.95 -21.43
C LEU A 376 -24.56 -30.94 -20.93
N VAL A 377 -24.60 -32.17 -21.40
CA VAL A 377 -23.77 -33.27 -20.85
C VAL A 377 -22.27 -33.15 -21.12
N LYS A 378 -21.88 -32.40 -22.14
CA LYS A 378 -20.48 -32.21 -22.56
C LYS A 378 -19.89 -30.87 -22.14
N LEU A 379 -20.65 -30.07 -21.38
CA LEU A 379 -20.24 -28.74 -20.99
C LEU A 379 -19.10 -28.81 -19.97
N GLU A 380 -17.94 -28.31 -20.35
CA GLU A 380 -16.73 -28.28 -19.53
C GLU A 380 -16.56 -26.94 -18.80
N THR A 381 -16.95 -25.83 -19.46
CA THR A 381 -16.80 -24.46 -18.91
C THR A 381 -18.08 -23.66 -19.06
N LEU A 382 -18.53 -23.06 -17.97
CA LEU A 382 -19.67 -22.15 -17.91
C LEU A 382 -19.27 -20.83 -17.27
N ILE A 383 -19.42 -19.72 -18.00
CA ILE A 383 -19.12 -18.37 -17.53
C ILE A 383 -20.40 -17.55 -17.51
N LEU A 384 -20.82 -17.15 -16.31
CA LEU A 384 -21.99 -16.30 -16.04
C LEU A 384 -21.59 -15.02 -15.30
N ARG A 385 -20.37 -14.56 -15.54
CA ARG A 385 -19.81 -13.36 -14.93
C ARG A 385 -20.66 -12.11 -15.23
N LYS A 386 -20.84 -11.25 -14.22
CA LYS A 386 -21.53 -9.95 -14.34
C LYS A 386 -22.96 -10.11 -14.88
N ASN A 387 -23.79 -10.84 -14.15
CA ASN A 387 -25.20 -11.08 -14.40
C ASN A 387 -26.06 -10.69 -13.19
N GLY A 388 -27.29 -11.16 -13.11
CA GLY A 388 -28.23 -10.90 -12.03
C GLY A 388 -28.46 -12.08 -11.08
N LEU A 389 -27.47 -12.98 -10.91
CA LEU A 389 -27.56 -14.13 -10.01
C LEU A 389 -27.51 -13.65 -8.55
N LYS A 390 -28.39 -14.24 -7.69
CA LYS A 390 -28.53 -13.83 -6.29
C LYS A 390 -28.34 -14.97 -5.29
N ASP A 391 -28.71 -16.21 -5.64
CA ASP A 391 -28.75 -17.33 -4.72
C ASP A 391 -27.73 -18.41 -5.10
N LEU A 392 -26.70 -18.58 -4.23
CA LEU A 392 -25.62 -19.56 -4.44
C LEU A 392 -26.14 -21.01 -4.42
N PHE A 393 -27.18 -21.31 -3.63
CA PHE A 393 -27.79 -22.64 -3.59
C PHE A 393 -28.40 -23.02 -4.93
N LYS A 394 -29.11 -22.08 -5.56
CA LYS A 394 -29.69 -22.29 -6.90
C LYS A 394 -28.61 -22.46 -7.96
N VAL A 395 -27.49 -21.70 -7.86
CA VAL A 395 -26.35 -21.90 -8.75
C VAL A 395 -25.77 -23.30 -8.61
N GLY A 396 -25.62 -23.81 -7.40
CA GLY A 396 -25.20 -25.21 -7.17
C GLY A 396 -26.18 -26.20 -7.82
N LEU A 397 -27.48 -26.03 -7.56
CA LEU A 397 -28.54 -26.91 -8.08
C LEU A 397 -28.60 -26.91 -9.63
N MET A 398 -28.37 -25.75 -10.28
CA MET A 398 -28.29 -25.62 -11.73
C MET A 398 -27.21 -26.54 -12.32
N THR A 399 -26.07 -26.70 -11.64
CA THR A 399 -24.95 -27.51 -12.16
C THR A 399 -25.14 -29.00 -12.02
N LYS A 400 -26.09 -29.46 -11.21
CA LYS A 400 -26.30 -30.88 -10.86
C LYS A 400 -26.37 -31.82 -12.07
N ASP A 401 -26.98 -31.36 -13.15
CA ASP A 401 -27.21 -32.16 -14.36
C ASP A 401 -26.16 -31.91 -15.47
N MET A 402 -25.00 -31.33 -15.10
CA MET A 402 -23.86 -31.01 -16.00
C MET A 402 -22.63 -31.86 -15.66
N PRO A 403 -22.60 -33.15 -15.95
CA PRO A 403 -21.58 -34.09 -15.41
C PRO A 403 -20.11 -33.80 -15.84
N SER A 404 -19.91 -33.06 -16.90
CA SER A 404 -18.57 -32.72 -17.41
C SER A 404 -18.09 -31.31 -16.99
N LEU A 405 -18.88 -30.57 -16.19
CA LEU A 405 -18.56 -29.19 -15.84
C LEU A 405 -17.37 -29.11 -14.88
N GLU A 406 -16.25 -28.59 -15.34
CA GLU A 406 -15.03 -28.45 -14.57
C GLU A 406 -14.79 -27.01 -14.10
N ILE A 407 -15.16 -26.02 -14.93
CA ILE A 407 -14.89 -24.60 -14.68
C ILE A 407 -16.20 -23.83 -14.63
N LEU A 408 -16.46 -23.16 -13.50
CA LEU A 408 -17.62 -22.28 -13.32
C LEU A 408 -17.17 -20.91 -12.86
N ASP A 409 -17.51 -19.87 -13.63
CA ASP A 409 -17.30 -18.48 -13.25
C ASP A 409 -18.66 -17.77 -13.10
N VAL A 410 -19.01 -17.42 -11.86
CA VAL A 410 -20.17 -16.61 -11.50
C VAL A 410 -19.78 -15.34 -10.76
N SER A 411 -18.59 -14.83 -11.06
CA SER A 411 -18.08 -13.59 -10.48
C SER A 411 -18.89 -12.36 -10.89
N TRP A 412 -18.74 -11.27 -10.14
CA TRP A 412 -19.42 -10.00 -10.40
C TRP A 412 -20.96 -10.14 -10.48
N ASN A 413 -21.52 -10.90 -9.60
CA ASN A 413 -22.98 -11.02 -9.41
C ASN A 413 -23.39 -10.41 -8.05
N SER A 414 -24.58 -10.75 -7.59
CA SER A 414 -25.07 -10.36 -6.26
C SER A 414 -25.36 -11.59 -5.41
N LEU A 415 -24.51 -12.61 -5.52
CA LEU A 415 -24.71 -13.89 -4.84
C LEU A 415 -24.62 -13.73 -3.33
N GLU A 416 -25.62 -14.29 -2.66
CA GLU A 416 -25.67 -14.50 -1.22
C GLU A 416 -25.71 -16.00 -0.93
N SER A 417 -25.08 -16.42 0.16
CA SER A 417 -25.31 -17.75 0.72
C SER A 417 -26.60 -17.66 1.55
N GLY A 418 -27.68 -18.18 1.02
CA GLY A 418 -28.99 -18.16 1.66
C GLY A 418 -29.00 -18.77 3.07
N ARG A 419 -30.02 -18.45 3.85
CA ARG A 419 -30.26 -19.01 5.21
C ARG A 419 -30.75 -20.49 5.18
N HIS A 420 -30.56 -21.17 4.07
CA HIS A 420 -31.03 -22.56 3.95
C HIS A 420 -30.10 -23.48 4.75
N GLU A 421 -30.65 -24.23 5.68
CA GLU A 421 -29.96 -25.30 6.41
C GLU A 421 -29.71 -26.55 5.53
N GLU A 422 -30.20 -26.55 4.30
CA GLU A 422 -30.09 -27.67 3.36
C GLU A 422 -28.67 -27.71 2.75
N ASN A 423 -28.13 -28.92 2.62
CA ASN A 423 -26.84 -29.14 1.97
C ASN A 423 -26.88 -28.72 0.51
N CYS A 424 -25.97 -27.85 0.10
CA CYS A 424 -25.83 -27.46 -1.30
C CYS A 424 -25.53 -28.68 -2.18
N THR A 425 -26.19 -28.75 -3.31
CA THR A 425 -25.96 -29.80 -4.29
C THR A 425 -25.16 -29.26 -5.46
N TRP A 426 -23.93 -29.75 -5.59
CA TRP A 426 -23.06 -29.42 -6.70
C TRP A 426 -22.75 -30.67 -7.51
N VAL A 427 -22.45 -30.50 -8.81
CA VAL A 427 -21.82 -31.55 -9.59
C VAL A 427 -20.40 -31.80 -9.06
N GLU A 428 -20.00 -33.08 -9.00
CA GLU A 428 -18.68 -33.45 -8.44
C GLU A 428 -17.48 -33.10 -9.33
N SER A 429 -17.73 -32.80 -10.60
CA SER A 429 -16.69 -32.53 -11.61
C SER A 429 -16.05 -31.14 -11.48
N ILE A 430 -16.66 -30.20 -10.74
CA ILE A 430 -16.14 -28.84 -10.61
C ILE A 430 -14.78 -28.83 -9.92
N VAL A 431 -13.79 -28.28 -10.62
CA VAL A 431 -12.40 -28.14 -10.18
C VAL A 431 -12.02 -26.67 -9.95
N VAL A 432 -12.54 -25.75 -10.77
CA VAL A 432 -12.29 -24.31 -10.70
C VAL A 432 -13.61 -23.58 -10.49
N LEU A 433 -13.69 -22.81 -9.41
CA LEU A 433 -14.86 -22.01 -9.08
C LEU A 433 -14.47 -20.56 -8.78
N ASN A 434 -14.99 -19.65 -9.59
CA ASN A 434 -14.81 -18.22 -9.39
C ASN A 434 -16.12 -17.61 -8.86
N LEU A 435 -16.09 -17.19 -7.60
CA LEU A 435 -17.16 -16.52 -6.86
C LEU A 435 -16.81 -15.08 -6.51
N SER A 436 -15.79 -14.52 -7.12
CA SER A 436 -15.26 -13.20 -6.77
C SER A 436 -16.27 -12.08 -7.04
N SER A 437 -16.10 -10.96 -6.35
CA SER A 437 -16.93 -9.76 -6.51
C SER A 437 -18.44 -10.04 -6.37
N ASN A 438 -18.81 -10.66 -5.26
CA ASN A 438 -20.17 -10.96 -4.84
C ASN A 438 -20.43 -10.39 -3.42
N ILE A 439 -21.52 -10.79 -2.77
CA ILE A 439 -21.85 -10.35 -1.41
C ILE A 439 -21.85 -11.52 -0.40
N LEU A 440 -21.03 -12.54 -0.69
CA LEU A 440 -20.91 -13.75 0.11
C LEU A 440 -20.27 -13.48 1.47
N THR A 441 -20.74 -14.21 2.47
CA THR A 441 -20.24 -14.18 3.85
C THR A 441 -19.59 -15.51 4.23
N ASP A 442 -19.17 -15.66 5.48
CA ASP A 442 -18.54 -16.87 6.02
C ASP A 442 -19.36 -18.16 5.77
N SER A 443 -20.68 -18.03 5.58
CA SER A 443 -21.57 -19.16 5.27
C SER A 443 -21.28 -19.81 3.91
N VAL A 444 -20.57 -19.15 2.99
CA VAL A 444 -20.18 -19.71 1.69
C VAL A 444 -19.42 -21.03 1.84
N PHE A 445 -18.56 -21.14 2.87
CA PHE A 445 -17.76 -22.35 3.09
C PHE A 445 -18.58 -23.60 3.44
N ARG A 446 -19.88 -23.45 3.72
CA ARG A 446 -20.80 -24.58 3.90
C ARG A 446 -21.44 -25.07 2.61
N CYS A 447 -21.27 -24.28 1.52
CA CYS A 447 -21.91 -24.48 0.23
C CYS A 447 -20.89 -24.49 -0.91
N LEU A 448 -19.86 -25.31 -0.81
CA LEU A 448 -18.79 -25.43 -1.82
C LEU A 448 -18.68 -26.87 -2.36
N PRO A 449 -18.31 -27.07 -3.64
CA PRO A 449 -18.08 -28.39 -4.20
C PRO A 449 -16.85 -29.06 -3.56
N PRO A 450 -16.91 -30.36 -3.22
CA PRO A 450 -15.89 -31.02 -2.40
C PRO A 450 -14.56 -31.27 -3.13
N ARG A 451 -14.54 -31.31 -4.45
CA ARG A 451 -13.34 -31.62 -5.27
C ARG A 451 -12.64 -30.42 -5.86
N ILE A 452 -13.03 -29.22 -5.41
CA ILE A 452 -12.50 -27.97 -5.91
C ILE A 452 -10.99 -27.86 -5.67
N LYS A 453 -10.23 -27.42 -6.69
CA LYS A 453 -8.79 -27.18 -6.61
C LYS A 453 -8.44 -25.69 -6.58
N VAL A 454 -9.18 -24.88 -7.33
CA VAL A 454 -8.99 -23.44 -7.40
C VAL A 454 -10.28 -22.74 -6.99
N LEU A 455 -10.22 -21.93 -5.95
CA LEU A 455 -11.34 -21.17 -5.42
C LEU A 455 -10.98 -19.69 -5.35
N ASP A 456 -11.74 -18.88 -6.08
CA ASP A 456 -11.63 -17.45 -6.03
C ASP A 456 -12.85 -16.81 -5.34
N LEU A 457 -12.61 -16.19 -4.20
CA LEU A 457 -13.58 -15.50 -3.35
C LEU A 457 -13.19 -14.02 -3.13
N HIS A 458 -12.29 -13.45 -3.94
CA HIS A 458 -11.87 -12.07 -3.71
C HIS A 458 -13.04 -11.07 -3.80
N SER A 459 -12.93 -9.95 -3.13
CA SER A 459 -13.96 -8.90 -3.14
C SER A 459 -15.35 -9.41 -2.71
N ASN A 460 -15.42 -10.00 -1.53
CA ASN A 460 -16.66 -10.44 -0.87
C ASN A 460 -16.79 -9.84 0.54
N LYS A 461 -17.64 -10.41 1.41
CA LYS A 461 -17.88 -9.95 2.78
C LYS A 461 -17.46 -11.00 3.83
N ILE A 462 -16.42 -11.76 3.57
CA ILE A 462 -15.95 -12.86 4.42
C ILE A 462 -15.11 -12.28 5.56
N LYS A 463 -15.46 -12.66 6.80
CA LYS A 463 -14.78 -12.22 8.04
C LYS A 463 -13.91 -13.30 8.63
N SER A 464 -14.30 -14.56 8.46
CA SER A 464 -13.57 -15.71 9.00
C SER A 464 -13.75 -16.95 8.13
N ILE A 465 -12.75 -17.84 8.16
CA ILE A 465 -12.84 -19.16 7.54
C ILE A 465 -13.10 -20.16 8.66
N PRO A 466 -14.32 -20.74 8.73
CA PRO A 466 -14.69 -21.62 9.86
C PRO A 466 -13.84 -22.89 9.90
N LYS A 467 -13.29 -23.23 11.07
CA LYS A 467 -12.43 -24.42 11.28
C LYS A 467 -13.13 -25.77 11.07
N GLN A 468 -14.47 -25.80 11.08
CA GLN A 468 -15.28 -27.02 11.01
C GLN A 468 -15.97 -27.25 9.66
N VAL A 469 -15.59 -26.51 8.65
CA VAL A 469 -16.20 -26.58 7.33
C VAL A 469 -15.65 -27.76 6.53
N ILE A 470 -16.48 -28.26 5.60
CA ILE A 470 -16.20 -29.29 4.59
C ILE A 470 -14.70 -29.35 4.29
N LYS A 471 -14.10 -30.53 4.54
CA LYS A 471 -12.68 -30.75 4.23
C LYS A 471 -12.46 -30.57 2.73
N LEU A 472 -12.03 -29.41 2.32
CA LEU A 472 -11.62 -29.11 0.96
C LEU A 472 -10.21 -29.69 0.71
N GLU A 473 -10.11 -31.03 0.81
CA GLU A 473 -8.81 -31.74 0.74
C GLU A 473 -8.11 -31.59 -0.60
N ALA A 474 -8.86 -31.29 -1.66
CA ALA A 474 -8.31 -31.11 -3.00
C ALA A 474 -7.83 -29.66 -3.29
N LEU A 475 -8.18 -28.69 -2.44
CA LEU A 475 -7.92 -27.27 -2.67
C LEU A 475 -6.42 -26.98 -2.71
N GLN A 476 -5.98 -26.38 -3.81
CA GLN A 476 -4.59 -26.01 -4.09
C GLN A 476 -4.38 -24.49 -4.10
N GLU A 477 -5.36 -23.74 -4.57
CA GLU A 477 -5.31 -22.29 -4.68
C GLU A 477 -6.56 -21.67 -4.06
N LEU A 478 -6.37 -20.73 -3.13
CA LEU A 478 -7.41 -19.96 -2.46
C LEU A 478 -7.11 -18.47 -2.58
N ASN A 479 -8.00 -17.75 -3.24
CA ASN A 479 -7.97 -16.30 -3.29
C ASN A 479 -9.12 -15.71 -2.47
N VAL A 480 -8.81 -15.05 -1.38
CA VAL A 480 -9.74 -14.35 -0.48
C VAL A 480 -9.33 -12.89 -0.27
N ALA A 481 -8.61 -12.31 -1.23
CA ALA A 481 -8.23 -10.90 -1.19
C ALA A 481 -9.45 -9.96 -1.16
N PHE A 482 -9.27 -8.73 -0.68
CA PHE A 482 -10.35 -7.73 -0.59
C PHE A 482 -11.59 -8.24 0.14
N ASN A 483 -11.39 -8.82 1.32
CA ASN A 483 -12.43 -9.25 2.25
C ASN A 483 -12.20 -8.59 3.63
N TYR A 484 -12.77 -9.13 4.68
CA TYR A 484 -12.66 -8.64 6.06
C TYR A 484 -12.03 -9.65 7.02
N LEU A 485 -11.17 -10.53 6.50
CA LEU A 485 -10.51 -11.57 7.30
C LEU A 485 -9.58 -10.94 8.33
N THR A 486 -9.65 -11.42 9.56
CA THR A 486 -8.84 -10.91 10.69
C THR A 486 -7.61 -11.75 10.98
N ASP A 487 -7.52 -12.97 10.41
CA ASP A 487 -6.41 -13.89 10.61
C ASP A 487 -6.16 -14.75 9.36
N LEU A 488 -5.01 -15.38 9.30
CA LEU A 488 -4.66 -16.35 8.28
C LEU A 488 -5.40 -17.68 8.49
N PRO A 489 -5.88 -18.34 7.43
CA PRO A 489 -6.56 -19.62 7.56
C PRO A 489 -5.58 -20.72 7.94
N GLY A 490 -5.88 -21.50 8.97
CA GLY A 490 -5.07 -22.68 9.31
C GLY A 490 -5.16 -23.78 8.24
N CYS A 491 -4.03 -24.40 7.89
CA CYS A 491 -3.97 -25.47 6.86
C CYS A 491 -4.55 -26.83 7.29
N GLY A 492 -5.02 -26.97 8.52
CA GLY A 492 -5.64 -28.22 9.00
C GLY A 492 -6.86 -28.68 8.19
N SER A 493 -7.58 -27.75 7.57
CA SER A 493 -8.72 -28.02 6.68
C SER A 493 -8.35 -28.09 5.19
N PHE A 494 -7.12 -27.70 4.82
CA PHE A 494 -6.65 -27.54 3.46
C PHE A 494 -5.31 -28.25 3.22
N SER A 495 -5.30 -29.57 3.30
CA SER A 495 -4.06 -30.37 3.31
C SER A 495 -3.19 -30.25 2.04
N ARG A 496 -3.72 -29.72 0.93
CA ARG A 496 -3.04 -29.54 -0.35
C ARG A 496 -2.88 -28.08 -0.76
N LEU A 497 -3.25 -27.13 0.08
CA LEU A 497 -3.14 -25.71 -0.23
C LEU A 497 -1.68 -25.33 -0.49
N SER A 498 -1.44 -24.73 -1.64
CA SER A 498 -0.12 -24.32 -2.10
C SER A 498 -0.03 -22.84 -2.46
N VAL A 499 -1.15 -22.20 -2.80
CA VAL A 499 -1.24 -20.78 -3.12
C VAL A 499 -2.34 -20.15 -2.28
N LEU A 500 -1.99 -19.11 -1.53
CA LEU A 500 -2.94 -18.32 -0.73
C LEU A 500 -2.80 -16.84 -1.05
N ILE A 501 -3.89 -16.21 -1.47
CA ILE A 501 -3.97 -14.78 -1.72
C ILE A 501 -4.97 -14.18 -0.74
N ILE A 502 -4.48 -13.37 0.20
CA ILE A 502 -5.25 -12.77 1.31
C ILE A 502 -4.92 -11.29 1.52
N ASP A 503 -4.32 -10.66 0.53
CA ASP A 503 -4.01 -9.23 0.58
C ASP A 503 -5.28 -8.37 0.67
N HIS A 504 -5.16 -7.12 1.15
CA HIS A 504 -6.28 -6.20 1.33
C HIS A 504 -7.41 -6.77 2.20
N ASN A 505 -7.07 -7.33 3.34
CA ASN A 505 -7.98 -7.78 4.39
C ASN A 505 -7.81 -6.96 5.68
N SER A 506 -8.27 -7.48 6.79
CA SER A 506 -8.15 -6.87 8.12
C SER A 506 -7.21 -7.66 9.04
N VAL A 507 -6.22 -8.33 8.49
CA VAL A 507 -5.28 -9.16 9.25
C VAL A 507 -4.31 -8.24 9.99
N SER A 508 -4.53 -8.12 11.30
CA SER A 508 -3.69 -7.28 12.17
C SER A 508 -2.64 -8.09 12.95
N HIS A 509 -3.02 -9.28 13.38
CA HIS A 509 -2.19 -10.20 14.17
C HIS A 509 -2.27 -11.60 13.54
N PRO A 510 -1.51 -11.91 12.50
CA PRO A 510 -1.53 -13.24 11.89
C PRO A 510 -1.02 -14.31 12.86
N SER A 511 -1.69 -15.45 12.84
CA SER A 511 -1.33 -16.60 13.69
C SER A 511 0.09 -17.08 13.43
N THR A 512 0.86 -17.27 14.49
CA THR A 512 2.30 -17.60 14.43
C THR A 512 2.56 -19.02 13.93
N ASP A 513 1.60 -19.92 14.08
CA ASP A 513 1.68 -21.32 13.67
C ASP A 513 1.33 -21.58 12.20
N PHE A 514 0.98 -20.52 11.44
CA PHE A 514 0.59 -20.62 10.03
C PHE A 514 1.64 -21.37 9.20
N PHE A 515 2.89 -20.90 9.21
CA PHE A 515 3.96 -21.50 8.40
C PHE A 515 4.35 -22.91 8.87
N GLN A 516 4.18 -23.22 10.14
CA GLN A 516 4.42 -24.56 10.70
C GLN A 516 3.36 -25.57 10.25
N SER A 517 2.10 -25.12 10.19
CA SER A 517 0.95 -25.95 9.78
C SER A 517 0.83 -26.08 8.26
N CYS A 518 1.38 -25.12 7.47
CA CYS A 518 1.21 -24.98 6.03
C CYS A 518 2.49 -25.31 5.25
N GLN A 519 3.12 -26.44 5.49
CA GLN A 519 4.43 -26.80 4.90
C GLN A 519 4.46 -26.96 3.36
N LYS A 520 3.30 -27.07 2.70
CA LYS A 520 3.20 -27.23 1.22
C LYS A 520 3.03 -25.91 0.47
N MET A 521 3.07 -24.78 1.20
CA MET A 521 2.87 -23.48 0.63
C MET A 521 3.99 -23.11 -0.36
N LYS A 522 3.61 -22.70 -1.56
CA LYS A 522 4.52 -22.24 -2.63
C LYS A 522 4.47 -20.74 -2.81
N SER A 523 3.30 -20.13 -2.59
CA SER A 523 3.10 -18.70 -2.71
C SER A 523 2.07 -18.22 -1.69
N VAL A 524 2.43 -17.17 -0.95
CA VAL A 524 1.53 -16.45 -0.03
C VAL A 524 1.58 -14.96 -0.37
N LYS A 525 0.43 -14.38 -0.65
CA LYS A 525 0.27 -12.95 -0.84
C LYS A 525 -0.65 -12.41 0.25
N ALA A 526 -0.07 -11.83 1.29
CA ALA A 526 -0.77 -11.29 2.45
C ALA A 526 -0.44 -9.81 2.72
N GLY A 527 0.14 -9.11 1.75
CA GLY A 527 0.47 -7.69 1.84
C GLY A 527 -0.76 -6.79 1.97
N ASN A 528 -0.54 -5.48 2.15
CA ASN A 528 -1.60 -4.48 2.25
C ASN A 528 -2.69 -4.81 3.30
N ASN A 529 -2.30 -5.47 4.39
CA ASN A 529 -3.12 -5.68 5.57
C ASN A 529 -2.71 -4.70 6.68
N PRO A 530 -3.60 -4.33 7.62
CA PRO A 530 -3.30 -3.40 8.70
C PRO A 530 -2.53 -4.10 9.83
N PHE A 531 -1.26 -4.44 9.60
CA PHE A 531 -0.45 -5.13 10.59
C PHE A 531 -0.20 -4.27 11.82
N HIS A 532 -0.48 -4.83 13.00
CA HIS A 532 -0.17 -4.21 14.28
C HIS A 532 1.22 -4.64 14.74
N CYS A 533 2.18 -3.74 14.62
CA CYS A 533 3.57 -3.96 14.98
C CYS A 533 3.76 -3.90 16.50
N THR A 534 3.27 -4.93 17.17
CA THR A 534 3.37 -5.17 18.60
C THR A 534 4.18 -6.43 18.87
N CYS A 535 4.34 -6.78 20.14
CA CYS A 535 5.07 -7.98 20.53
C CYS A 535 4.51 -9.28 19.91
N ASP A 536 3.21 -9.33 19.69
CA ASP A 536 2.54 -10.52 19.13
C ASP A 536 2.95 -10.77 17.66
N LEU A 537 3.26 -9.69 16.90
CA LEU A 537 3.68 -9.83 15.51
C LEU A 537 5.14 -10.28 15.35
N ARG A 538 5.97 -10.11 16.38
CA ARG A 538 7.42 -10.37 16.32
C ARG A 538 7.75 -11.81 15.88
N GLU A 539 7.03 -12.79 16.41
CA GLU A 539 7.27 -14.20 16.06
C GLU A 539 6.87 -14.50 14.62
N PHE A 540 5.78 -13.91 14.15
CA PHE A 540 5.37 -14.00 12.75
C PHE A 540 6.43 -13.42 11.80
N VAL A 541 6.96 -12.22 12.08
CA VAL A 541 8.02 -11.59 11.28
C VAL A 541 9.29 -12.44 11.28
N LYS A 542 9.68 -13.00 12.43
CA LYS A 542 10.84 -13.90 12.53
C LYS A 542 10.65 -15.17 11.68
N ASN A 543 9.44 -15.74 11.68
CA ASN A 543 9.12 -16.93 10.88
C ASN A 543 9.12 -16.61 9.39
N ILE A 544 8.61 -15.45 8.97
CA ILE A 544 8.70 -14.96 7.58
C ILE A 544 10.16 -14.86 7.14
N GLY A 545 11.04 -14.27 7.94
CA GLY A 545 12.46 -14.12 7.61
C GLY A 545 13.22 -15.44 7.45
N GLN A 546 12.65 -16.57 7.88
CA GLN A 546 13.19 -17.91 7.67
C GLN A 546 12.64 -18.59 6.41
N VAL A 547 11.55 -18.10 5.84
CA VAL A 547 10.95 -18.59 4.60
C VAL A 547 11.63 -17.86 3.43
N SER A 548 11.91 -18.57 2.33
CA SER A 548 12.51 -17.94 1.15
C SER A 548 11.60 -16.79 0.63
N SER A 549 12.20 -15.66 0.27
CA SER A 549 11.49 -14.49 -0.27
C SER A 549 10.67 -14.81 -1.52
N GLU A 550 10.97 -15.87 -2.22
CA GLU A 550 10.21 -16.35 -3.39
C GLU A 550 8.82 -16.88 -3.05
N VAL A 551 8.61 -17.33 -1.80
CA VAL A 551 7.31 -17.85 -1.34
C VAL A 551 6.36 -16.73 -0.95
N ILE A 552 6.87 -15.56 -0.53
CA ILE A 552 6.06 -14.44 -0.02
C ILE A 552 6.02 -13.34 -1.06
N GLU A 553 4.94 -13.30 -1.83
CA GLU A 553 4.76 -12.32 -2.90
C GLU A 553 4.60 -10.90 -2.34
N GLY A 554 5.39 -9.94 -2.88
CA GLY A 554 5.35 -8.54 -2.52
C GLY A 554 6.10 -8.18 -1.23
N TRP A 555 6.89 -9.08 -0.67
CA TRP A 555 7.79 -8.80 0.44
C TRP A 555 9.03 -8.02 -0.03
N PRO A 556 9.49 -7.01 0.71
CA PRO A 556 8.91 -6.41 1.92
C PRO A 556 7.91 -5.26 1.63
N ASP A 557 7.85 -4.75 0.40
CA ASP A 557 7.22 -3.47 0.02
C ASP A 557 5.74 -3.37 0.39
N SER A 558 4.99 -4.47 0.27
CA SER A 558 3.55 -4.53 0.54
C SER A 558 3.21 -4.84 2.01
N TYR A 559 4.22 -5.14 2.85
CA TYR A 559 4.04 -5.56 4.25
C TYR A 559 4.51 -4.44 5.18
N LYS A 560 3.57 -3.57 5.59
CA LYS A 560 3.86 -2.38 6.39
C LYS A 560 3.07 -2.36 7.69
N CYS A 561 3.66 -1.76 8.72
CA CYS A 561 2.99 -1.48 9.97
C CYS A 561 1.88 -0.44 9.78
N ASP A 562 0.69 -0.68 10.34
CA ASP A 562 -0.39 0.32 10.40
C ASP A 562 -0.56 0.89 11.82
N TYR A 563 -0.25 0.09 12.84
CA TYR A 563 -0.31 0.48 14.25
C TYR A 563 0.91 -0.09 15.00
N PRO A 564 1.45 0.60 16.04
CA PRO A 564 1.09 1.95 16.52
C PRO A 564 1.64 3.07 15.59
N ASP A 565 1.15 4.30 15.79
CA ASP A 565 1.48 5.46 14.94
C ASP A 565 2.98 5.71 14.77
N GLY A 566 3.79 5.38 15.79
CA GLY A 566 5.25 5.52 15.75
C GLY A 566 5.95 4.59 14.72
N TYR A 567 5.30 3.52 14.29
CA TYR A 567 5.80 2.57 13.30
C TYR A 567 5.01 2.59 12.00
N ARG A 568 3.97 3.42 11.89
CA ARG A 568 3.09 3.46 10.72
C ARG A 568 3.86 3.70 9.43
N GLY A 569 3.64 2.82 8.44
CA GLY A 569 4.32 2.86 7.15
C GLY A 569 5.71 2.20 7.11
N THR A 570 6.27 1.77 8.26
CA THR A 570 7.53 1.04 8.31
C THR A 570 7.34 -0.37 7.73
N PRO A 571 8.22 -0.85 6.82
CA PRO A 571 8.21 -2.23 6.38
C PRO A 571 8.36 -3.21 7.54
N LEU A 572 7.69 -4.36 7.48
CA LEU A 572 7.81 -5.38 8.53
C LEU A 572 9.23 -5.95 8.67
N GLU A 573 10.03 -5.90 7.60
CA GLU A 573 11.44 -6.30 7.61
C GLU A 573 12.28 -5.45 8.58
N ASP A 574 11.98 -4.14 8.65
CA ASP A 574 12.66 -3.20 9.52
C ASP A 574 12.08 -3.18 10.95
N PHE A 575 11.02 -3.93 11.20
CA PHE A 575 10.38 -3.98 12.50
C PHE A 575 11.15 -4.89 13.48
N HIS A 576 11.96 -4.28 14.34
CA HIS A 576 12.74 -4.96 15.35
C HIS A 576 12.32 -4.54 16.77
N MET A 577 11.68 -5.42 17.49
CA MET A 577 11.40 -5.24 18.92
C MET A 577 12.33 -6.10 19.78
N SER A 578 12.92 -5.50 20.81
CA SER A 578 13.79 -6.23 21.75
C SER A 578 13.00 -7.26 22.56
N GLU A 579 13.65 -8.36 22.94
CA GLU A 579 13.04 -9.37 23.82
C GLU A 579 12.62 -8.80 25.17
N LEU A 580 13.38 -7.83 25.66
CA LEU A 580 13.10 -7.13 26.90
C LEU A 580 11.75 -6.37 26.87
N SER A 581 11.38 -5.79 25.72
CA SER A 581 10.13 -5.04 25.60
C SER A 581 8.91 -5.95 25.53
N CYS A 582 9.08 -7.18 25.09
CA CYS A 582 7.97 -8.10 24.82
C CYS A 582 7.78 -9.18 25.92
N ASN A 583 8.81 -9.46 26.71
CA ASN A 583 8.71 -10.42 27.81
C ASN A 583 8.53 -9.68 29.13
N ILE A 584 7.27 -9.60 29.60
CA ILE A 584 6.92 -8.93 30.86
C ILE A 584 7.72 -9.51 32.05
N THR A 585 7.96 -10.80 32.07
CA THR A 585 8.74 -11.45 33.14
C THR A 585 10.19 -10.99 33.11
N LEU A 586 10.80 -10.97 31.93
CA LEU A 586 12.16 -10.51 31.73
C LEU A 586 12.29 -9.01 32.03
N LEU A 587 11.30 -8.22 31.63
CA LEU A 587 11.24 -6.78 31.93
C LEU A 587 11.17 -6.53 33.44
N ILE A 588 10.31 -7.27 34.18
CA ILE A 588 10.20 -7.15 35.64
C ILE A 588 11.53 -7.55 36.29
N VAL A 589 12.17 -8.62 35.83
CA VAL A 589 13.46 -9.09 36.37
C VAL A 589 14.56 -8.06 36.13
N THR A 590 14.61 -7.49 34.90
CA THR A 590 15.61 -6.46 34.57
C THR A 590 15.39 -5.15 35.35
N ILE A 591 14.13 -4.71 35.47
CA ILE A 591 13.79 -3.55 36.33
C ILE A 591 14.13 -3.84 37.78
N GLY A 592 13.77 -5.01 38.29
CA GLY A 592 14.10 -5.42 39.64
C GLY A 592 15.62 -5.45 39.90
N ALA A 593 16.40 -6.02 38.99
CA ALA A 593 17.84 -6.05 39.06
C ALA A 593 18.46 -4.64 39.00
N THR A 594 17.99 -3.79 38.10
CA THR A 594 18.47 -2.40 38.00
C THR A 594 18.11 -1.59 39.26
N MET A 595 16.89 -1.76 39.79
CA MET A 595 16.48 -1.13 41.05
C MET A 595 17.28 -1.62 42.22
N LEU A 596 17.64 -2.91 42.28
CA LEU A 596 18.50 -3.48 43.31
C LEU A 596 19.91 -2.88 43.23
N VAL A 597 20.51 -2.83 42.05
CA VAL A 597 21.81 -2.21 41.83
C VAL A 597 21.79 -0.71 42.20
N LEU A 598 20.75 0.03 41.80
CA LEU A 598 20.57 1.42 42.20
C LEU A 598 20.42 1.57 43.70
N ALA A 599 19.66 0.69 44.35
CA ALA A 599 19.50 0.70 45.81
C ALA A 599 20.84 0.42 46.52
N VAL A 600 21.63 -0.59 46.08
CA VAL A 600 22.96 -0.88 46.61
C VAL A 600 23.91 0.25 46.39
N THR A 601 23.93 0.85 45.19
CA THR A 601 24.82 2.02 44.92
C THR A 601 24.40 3.23 45.72
N MET A 602 23.10 3.50 45.84
CA MET A 602 22.61 4.61 46.68
C MET A 602 22.90 4.42 48.15
N THR A 603 22.71 3.19 48.66
CA THR A 603 23.06 2.88 50.08
C THR A 603 24.53 2.99 50.28
N SER A 604 25.36 2.46 49.38
CA SER A 604 26.81 2.61 49.46
C SER A 604 27.26 4.09 49.42
N LEU A 605 26.66 4.88 48.53
CA LEU A 605 26.89 6.30 48.43
C LEU A 605 26.40 7.05 49.69
N CYS A 606 25.25 6.69 50.22
CA CYS A 606 24.73 7.22 51.49
C CYS A 606 25.66 6.95 52.65
N ILE A 607 26.22 5.74 52.73
CA ILE A 607 27.20 5.35 53.78
C ILE A 607 28.50 6.10 53.55
N TYR A 608 28.99 6.18 52.30
CA TYR A 608 30.26 6.89 52.01
C TYR A 608 30.20 8.40 52.31
N LEU A 609 29.02 9.02 52.07
CA LEU A 609 28.81 10.47 52.32
C LEU A 609 28.31 10.77 53.74
N ASP A 610 28.25 9.80 54.66
CA ASP A 610 27.63 9.93 55.99
C ASP A 610 26.24 10.58 55.99
N LEU A 611 25.46 10.33 54.95
CA LEU A 611 24.10 10.92 54.73
C LEU A 611 23.13 10.63 55.90
N PRO A 612 23.19 9.45 56.57
CA PRO A 612 22.31 9.17 57.71
C PRO A 612 22.53 10.12 58.86
N TRP A 613 23.78 10.57 59.09
CA TRP A 613 24.09 11.59 60.08
C TRP A 613 23.45 12.93 59.71
N TYR A 614 23.61 13.38 58.50
CA TYR A 614 23.03 14.62 58.00
C TYR A 614 21.49 14.60 58.02
N LEU A 615 20.88 13.49 57.60
CA LEU A 615 19.38 13.37 57.62
C LEU A 615 18.84 13.36 59.05
N ARG A 616 19.49 12.67 59.99
CA ARG A 616 19.08 12.68 61.42
C ARG A 616 19.16 14.11 62.00
N MET A 617 20.22 14.83 61.64
CA MET A 617 20.39 16.23 62.08
C MET A 617 19.28 17.12 61.45
N VAL A 618 18.98 17.04 60.16
CA VAL A 618 17.95 17.82 59.47
C VAL A 618 16.58 17.47 59.98
N CYS A 619 16.29 16.20 60.26
CA CYS A 619 14.99 15.74 60.81
C CYS A 619 14.76 16.28 62.21
N GLN A 620 15.77 16.26 63.11
CA GLN A 620 15.66 16.82 64.40
C GLN A 620 15.45 18.36 64.32
N TRP A 621 16.18 19.04 63.47
CA TRP A 621 16.07 20.49 63.24
C TRP A 621 14.67 20.85 62.69
N THR A 622 14.13 20.13 61.72
CA THR A 622 12.79 20.37 61.15
C THR A 622 11.69 20.14 62.17
N GLN A 623 11.80 19.09 63.02
CA GLN A 623 10.85 18.87 64.13
C GLN A 623 10.86 20.00 65.12
N THR A 624 12.03 20.53 65.53
CA THR A 624 12.17 21.66 66.47
C THR A 624 11.63 22.93 65.84
N ARG A 625 11.91 23.20 64.59
CA ARG A 625 11.43 24.38 63.84
C ARG A 625 9.91 24.36 63.66
N HIS A 626 9.32 23.17 63.41
CA HIS A 626 7.85 23.08 63.29
C HIS A 626 7.14 23.42 64.61
N ARG A 627 7.80 23.20 65.76
CA ARG A 627 7.29 23.60 67.07
C ARG A 627 7.46 25.12 67.32
N ALA A 628 8.52 25.73 66.76
CA ALA A 628 8.86 27.15 66.92
C ALA A 628 8.09 28.06 65.93
N ARG A 629 7.49 27.54 64.87
CA ARG A 629 6.84 28.33 63.80
C ARG A 629 5.52 29.04 64.22
N ASN A 630 5.05 28.80 65.44
CA ASN A 630 3.77 29.38 65.93
C ASN A 630 4.00 30.61 66.82
N VAL A 631 5.21 31.26 66.82
CA VAL A 631 5.54 32.47 67.60
C VAL A 631 5.71 33.63 66.62
N PRO A 632 5.01 34.81 66.84
CA PRO A 632 5.11 35.99 66.00
C PRO A 632 6.52 36.62 66.03
N LEU A 633 6.99 37.19 64.90
CA LEU A 633 8.35 37.75 64.70
C LEU A 633 8.71 38.90 65.68
N GLU A 634 7.73 39.65 66.20
CA GLU A 634 7.91 40.71 67.20
C GLU A 634 8.26 40.17 68.60
N GLU A 635 7.91 38.91 68.86
CA GLU A 635 8.25 38.26 70.18
C GLU A 635 9.69 37.72 70.14
N LEU A 636 10.28 37.45 69.02
CA LEU A 636 11.67 36.90 68.92
C LEU A 636 12.73 37.94 69.33
N GLN A 637 12.53 39.23 69.00
CA GLN A 637 13.45 40.31 69.46
C GLN A 637 13.37 40.69 70.92
N ARG A 638 12.25 40.38 71.60
CA ARG A 638 12.06 40.60 73.04
C ARG A 638 12.62 39.49 73.94
N ASN A 639 13.02 38.36 73.36
CA ASN A 639 13.39 37.13 74.08
C ASN A 639 14.88 36.85 74.17
N LEU A 640 15.77 37.76 73.78
CA LEU A 640 17.21 37.58 73.92
C LEU A 640 17.58 37.67 75.42
N GLN A 641 18.01 36.59 76.01
CA GLN A 641 18.36 36.46 77.42
C GLN A 641 19.90 36.57 77.63
N PHE A 642 20.66 36.33 76.55
CA PHE A 642 22.11 36.29 76.69
C PHE A 642 22.78 37.17 75.63
N HIS A 643 23.92 37.76 75.93
CA HIS A 643 24.75 38.54 75.06
C HIS A 643 25.53 37.58 74.10
N ALA A 644 25.94 36.43 74.59
CA ALA A 644 26.56 35.40 73.79
C ALA A 644 26.38 33.99 74.30
N PHE A 645 26.32 33.03 73.33
CA PHE A 645 26.50 31.60 73.58
C PHE A 645 27.97 31.25 73.26
N ILE A 646 28.64 30.53 74.16
CA ILE A 646 30.03 30.09 73.98
C ILE A 646 30.06 28.58 73.77
N SER A 647 30.54 28.16 72.57
CA SER A 647 30.80 26.80 72.18
C SER A 647 32.30 26.52 72.28
N TYR A 648 32.65 25.48 73.03
CA TYR A 648 34.04 25.05 73.22
C TYR A 648 34.12 23.56 73.54
N SER A 649 35.27 22.93 73.22
CA SER A 649 35.52 21.59 73.60
C SER A 649 35.73 21.47 75.10
N GLY A 650 35.24 20.42 75.81
CA GLY A 650 35.46 20.19 77.23
C GLY A 650 36.92 20.26 77.64
N HIS A 651 37.82 19.89 76.73
CA HIS A 651 39.26 20.02 77.05
C HIS A 651 39.74 21.46 77.06
N ASP A 652 39.08 22.41 76.50
CA ASP A 652 39.39 23.84 76.47
C ASP A 652 38.68 24.61 77.61
N SER A 653 37.91 23.93 78.46
CA SER A 653 37.09 24.52 79.50
C SER A 653 37.87 25.33 80.47
N PHE A 654 39.12 24.93 80.77
CA PHE A 654 40.03 25.65 81.66
C PHE A 654 40.27 27.07 81.19
N TRP A 655 40.59 27.22 79.84
CA TRP A 655 40.89 28.56 79.30
C TRP A 655 39.60 29.36 79.18
N VAL A 656 38.49 28.77 78.80
CA VAL A 656 37.18 29.47 78.69
C VAL A 656 36.77 30.02 80.04
N LYS A 657 36.86 29.21 81.16
CA LYS A 657 36.45 29.60 82.53
C LYS A 657 37.39 30.56 83.22
N ARG A 658 38.68 30.58 82.85
CA ARG A 658 39.63 31.35 83.54
C ARG A 658 40.05 32.66 82.85
N GLU A 659 40.01 32.67 81.50
CA GLU A 659 40.40 33.80 80.69
C GLU A 659 39.16 34.41 79.96
N LEU A 660 38.38 33.63 79.18
CA LEU A 660 37.39 34.23 78.35
C LEU A 660 36.09 34.67 79.08
N LEU A 661 35.55 33.84 79.93
CA LEU A 661 34.29 34.07 80.62
C LEU A 661 34.41 35.22 81.70
N PRO A 662 35.47 35.27 82.57
CA PRO A 662 35.58 36.37 83.53
C PRO A 662 35.76 37.74 82.85
N ASN A 663 36.45 37.82 81.76
CA ASN A 663 36.63 39.04 81.06
C ASN A 663 35.37 39.54 80.35
N LEU A 664 34.56 38.64 79.84
CA LEU A 664 33.25 38.99 79.22
C LEU A 664 32.22 39.38 80.30
N GLU A 665 32.15 38.64 81.39
CA GLU A 665 31.22 38.93 82.49
C GLU A 665 31.59 40.18 83.31
N LYS A 666 32.89 40.53 83.37
CA LYS A 666 33.38 41.79 84.00
C LYS A 666 32.89 43.01 83.19
N GLU A 667 32.56 42.85 81.87
CA GLU A 667 32.02 43.89 81.02
C GLU A 667 30.51 43.94 81.09
N GLY A 668 29.87 43.17 81.99
CA GLY A 668 28.42 43.14 82.20
C GLY A 668 27.68 42.23 81.23
N MET A 669 28.37 41.36 80.45
CA MET A 669 27.76 40.48 79.46
C MET A 669 27.22 39.22 80.15
N GLN A 670 25.95 38.90 79.88
CA GLN A 670 25.34 37.63 80.25
C GLN A 670 25.68 36.57 79.22
N ILE A 671 26.36 35.53 79.63
CA ILE A 671 26.88 34.46 78.74
C ILE A 671 26.12 33.18 78.99
N CYS A 672 25.68 32.52 77.94
CA CYS A 672 25.12 31.16 77.95
C CYS A 672 26.24 30.13 77.74
N LEU A 673 26.33 29.25 78.71
CA LEU A 673 27.30 28.11 78.71
C LEU A 673 26.53 26.77 78.83
N HIS A 674 26.96 25.75 78.11
CA HIS A 674 26.36 24.44 78.22
C HIS A 674 26.36 23.81 79.60
N GLU A 675 27.39 24.05 80.42
CA GLU A 675 27.49 23.56 81.78
C GLU A 675 26.60 24.31 82.79
N ARG A 676 26.19 25.55 82.53
CA ARG A 676 25.47 26.41 83.45
C ARG A 676 23.99 26.58 83.11
N ASN A 677 23.69 26.67 81.79
CA ASN A 677 22.39 27.13 81.30
C ASN A 677 21.54 26.09 80.63
N PHE A 678 22.07 24.85 80.45
CA PHE A 678 21.29 23.76 79.89
C PHE A 678 20.22 23.26 80.83
N VAL A 679 19.02 23.10 80.37
CA VAL A 679 17.88 22.66 81.19
C VAL A 679 17.92 21.15 81.29
N PRO A 680 18.01 20.58 82.57
CA PRO A 680 17.96 19.12 82.76
C PRO A 680 16.62 18.51 82.22
N GLY A 681 16.71 17.34 81.54
CA GLY A 681 15.53 16.67 80.99
C GLY A 681 15.20 17.02 79.56
N LYS A 682 15.80 18.06 79.00
CA LYS A 682 15.72 18.35 77.51
C LYS A 682 16.85 17.65 76.78
N SER A 683 16.67 17.38 75.48
CA SER A 683 17.75 16.85 74.67
C SER A 683 18.89 17.86 74.59
N ILE A 684 20.12 17.39 74.43
CA ILE A 684 21.31 18.26 74.26
C ILE A 684 21.12 19.20 73.06
N VAL A 685 20.60 18.68 71.95
CA VAL A 685 20.35 19.45 70.73
C VAL A 685 19.29 20.54 70.99
N GLU A 686 18.23 20.26 71.70
CA GLU A 686 17.19 21.24 72.05
C GLU A 686 17.73 22.34 72.95
N ASN A 687 18.58 22.02 73.90
CA ASN A 687 19.28 22.96 74.74
C ASN A 687 20.23 23.86 73.93
N ILE A 688 21.03 23.30 73.04
CA ILE A 688 21.92 24.03 72.13
C ILE A 688 21.12 25.02 71.28
N ILE A 689 20.05 24.59 70.63
CA ILE A 689 19.19 25.45 69.80
C ILE A 689 18.59 26.56 70.61
N ASN A 690 18.01 26.27 71.77
CA ASN A 690 17.40 27.28 72.65
C ASN A 690 18.44 28.31 73.15
N CYS A 691 19.67 27.91 73.44
CA CYS A 691 20.73 28.83 73.84
C CYS A 691 21.21 29.68 72.71
N ILE A 692 21.35 29.12 71.47
CA ILE A 692 21.74 29.89 70.32
C ILE A 692 20.65 30.91 69.94
N GLU A 693 19.34 30.51 69.93
CA GLU A 693 18.22 31.39 69.64
C GLU A 693 18.02 32.51 70.65
N LYS A 694 18.35 32.26 71.96
CA LYS A 694 18.25 33.28 73.02
C LYS A 694 19.51 34.11 73.18
N SER A 695 20.52 33.91 72.36
CA SER A 695 21.79 34.68 72.44
C SER A 695 21.97 35.57 71.23
N TYR A 696 22.42 36.82 71.51
CA TYR A 696 22.67 37.80 70.43
C TYR A 696 23.84 37.39 69.51
N LYS A 697 24.90 36.81 70.09
CA LYS A 697 26.06 36.31 69.31
C LYS A 697 26.42 34.92 69.74
N SER A 698 27.07 34.15 68.81
CA SER A 698 27.67 32.87 69.12
C SER A 698 29.15 32.92 68.99
N ILE A 699 29.89 32.61 70.03
CA ILE A 699 31.35 32.56 70.04
C ILE A 699 31.80 31.10 70.01
N PHE A 700 32.64 30.78 68.99
CA PHE A 700 33.24 29.43 68.87
C PHE A 700 34.71 29.49 69.16
N VAL A 701 35.14 28.70 70.16
CA VAL A 701 36.55 28.57 70.54
C VAL A 701 37.14 27.36 69.78
N LEU A 702 37.91 27.71 68.77
CA LEU A 702 38.49 26.74 67.81
C LEU A 702 39.86 26.28 68.37
N SER A 703 39.98 24.96 68.50
CA SER A 703 41.19 24.25 68.88
C SER A 703 41.26 22.90 68.15
N PRO A 704 42.40 22.18 68.15
CA PRO A 704 42.41 20.81 67.69
C PRO A 704 41.44 19.88 68.40
N ASN A 705 41.10 20.13 69.69
CA ASN A 705 40.10 19.40 70.44
C ASN A 705 38.68 19.73 70.02
N PHE A 706 38.40 20.94 69.61
CA PHE A 706 37.13 21.37 69.02
C PHE A 706 36.84 20.59 67.76
N VAL A 707 37.80 20.39 66.91
CA VAL A 707 37.67 19.64 65.62
C VAL A 707 37.31 18.16 65.86
N GLN A 708 37.75 17.60 66.99
CA GLN A 708 37.45 16.21 67.37
C GLN A 708 36.07 16.01 68.05
N SER A 709 35.44 17.08 68.46
CA SER A 709 34.16 17.07 69.15
C SER A 709 32.96 17.07 68.21
N GLU A 710 32.22 16.02 68.18
CA GLU A 710 30.98 15.95 67.33
C GLU A 710 29.93 17.01 67.76
N TRP A 711 29.81 17.24 69.08
CA TRP A 711 28.86 18.23 69.60
C TRP A 711 29.20 19.66 69.20
N CYS A 712 30.45 20.03 69.25
CA CYS A 712 30.92 21.33 68.77
C CYS A 712 30.60 21.57 67.30
N HIS A 713 30.61 20.54 66.47
CA HIS A 713 30.14 20.65 65.10
C HIS A 713 28.64 20.85 64.94
N TYR A 714 27.84 20.24 65.81
CA TYR A 714 26.39 20.50 65.81
C TYR A 714 26.11 21.94 66.19
N GLU A 715 26.75 22.48 67.18
CA GLU A 715 26.59 23.84 67.60
C GLU A 715 26.99 24.83 66.58
N LEU A 716 28.09 24.61 65.86
CA LEU A 716 28.58 25.43 64.77
C LEU A 716 27.62 25.38 63.58
N TYR A 717 27.08 24.20 63.26
CA TYR A 717 26.14 24.03 62.13
C TYR A 717 24.83 24.80 62.41
N PHE A 718 24.29 24.72 63.57
CA PHE A 718 23.08 25.44 63.93
C PHE A 718 23.29 26.96 64.02
N ALA A 719 24.37 27.42 64.59
CA ALA A 719 24.68 28.83 64.61
C ALA A 719 24.95 29.41 63.21
N HIS A 720 25.60 28.64 62.31
CA HIS A 720 25.79 29.05 60.94
C HIS A 720 24.49 29.08 60.14
N HIS A 721 23.54 28.19 60.36
CA HIS A 721 22.27 28.13 59.66
C HIS A 721 21.35 29.29 60.04
N ASN A 722 21.34 29.69 61.30
CA ASN A 722 20.61 30.88 61.78
C ASN A 722 21.10 32.16 61.12
N LEU A 723 22.35 32.24 60.69
CA LEU A 723 22.95 33.36 59.98
C LEU A 723 22.35 33.61 58.57
N PHE A 724 21.86 32.56 57.90
CA PHE A 724 21.24 32.70 56.56
C PHE A 724 19.88 33.34 56.57
N HIS A 725 19.19 33.38 57.72
CA HIS A 725 17.84 33.92 57.82
C HIS A 725 17.77 35.39 58.24
N GLU A 726 18.82 35.97 58.86
CA GLU A 726 18.74 37.33 59.41
C GLU A 726 19.83 38.30 58.89
N GLY A 727 20.69 37.89 57.98
CA GLY A 727 21.73 38.78 57.41
C GLY A 727 22.70 39.40 58.43
N SER A 728 22.70 38.92 59.69
CA SER A 728 23.49 39.50 60.77
C SER A 728 24.83 38.80 61.02
N ASN A 729 25.79 39.57 61.34
CA ASN A 729 27.21 39.18 61.61
C ASN A 729 27.32 38.58 63.07
N ASN A 730 26.53 37.55 63.41
CA ASN A 730 26.32 37.05 64.76
C ASN A 730 27.30 35.93 65.18
N LEU A 731 28.32 35.62 64.39
CA LEU A 731 29.30 34.58 64.67
C LEU A 731 30.66 35.18 64.92
N ILE A 732 31.29 34.83 66.03
CA ILE A 732 32.65 35.19 66.41
C ILE A 732 33.47 33.90 66.52
N LEU A 733 34.53 33.82 65.76
CA LEU A 733 35.48 32.70 65.81
C LEU A 733 36.75 33.10 66.56
N ILE A 734 37.08 32.34 67.61
CA ILE A 734 38.32 32.54 68.35
C ILE A 734 39.23 31.29 68.10
N LEU A 735 40.41 31.52 67.54
CA LEU A 735 41.40 30.46 67.36
C LEU A 735 42.32 30.42 68.61
N LEU A 736 42.10 29.40 69.40
CA LEU A 736 42.87 29.22 70.66
C LEU A 736 44.27 28.61 70.35
N GLU A 737 44.29 27.62 69.47
CA GLU A 737 45.55 26.98 69.00
C GLU A 737 45.42 26.77 67.51
N PRO A 738 46.58 26.87 66.77
CA PRO A 738 46.54 26.63 65.29
C PRO A 738 46.02 25.25 64.94
N ILE A 739 45.12 25.22 64.00
CA ILE A 739 44.51 24.01 63.49
C ILE A 739 45.10 23.73 62.07
N PRO A 740 45.88 22.65 61.89
CA PRO A 740 46.35 22.26 60.59
C PRO A 740 45.16 21.92 59.61
N GLN A 741 45.16 22.48 58.42
CA GLN A 741 44.03 22.22 57.46
C GLN A 741 43.80 20.74 57.16
N ASN A 742 44.82 19.91 57.21
CA ASN A 742 44.72 18.46 57.01
C ASN A 742 44.16 17.72 58.24
N SER A 743 44.02 18.35 59.36
CA SER A 743 43.46 17.71 60.56
C SER A 743 41.93 17.80 60.63
N ILE A 744 41.25 18.55 59.70
CA ILE A 744 39.82 18.67 59.64
C ILE A 744 39.26 17.58 58.80
N PRO A 745 38.51 16.61 59.25
CA PRO A 745 37.89 15.52 58.49
C PRO A 745 37.00 16.05 57.40
N ASN A 746 36.92 15.34 56.26
CA ASN A 746 36.12 15.73 55.05
C ASN A 746 34.61 15.94 55.37
N LYS A 747 34.10 15.23 56.36
CA LYS A 747 32.71 15.38 56.83
C LYS A 747 32.42 16.76 57.43
N TYR A 748 33.45 17.53 57.84
CA TYR A 748 33.31 18.85 58.38
C TYR A 748 33.68 19.98 57.39
N HIS A 749 33.27 19.81 56.11
CA HIS A 749 33.53 20.75 55.05
C HIS A 749 33.09 22.20 55.34
N LYS A 750 32.02 22.38 56.12
CA LYS A 750 31.51 23.73 56.52
C LYS A 750 32.44 24.45 57.48
N LEU A 751 33.05 23.75 58.45
CA LEU A 751 34.07 24.35 59.31
C LEU A 751 35.28 24.78 58.49
N ARG A 752 35.74 23.96 57.55
CA ARG A 752 36.82 24.30 56.63
C ARG A 752 36.51 25.54 55.78
N ALA A 753 35.26 25.62 55.23
CA ALA A 753 34.81 26.78 54.48
C ALA A 753 34.73 28.06 55.35
N LEU A 754 34.24 27.97 56.58
CA LEU A 754 34.17 29.10 57.49
C LEU A 754 35.55 29.63 57.88
N MET A 755 36.51 28.77 58.13
CA MET A 755 37.91 29.17 58.42
C MET A 755 38.61 29.81 57.23
N THR A 756 38.21 29.54 55.98
CA THR A 756 38.75 30.17 54.77
C THR A 756 38.05 31.48 54.42
N GLN A 757 36.75 31.60 54.74
CA GLN A 757 35.89 32.71 54.30
C GLN A 757 35.72 33.83 55.35
N ARG A 758 35.94 33.56 56.66
CA ARG A 758 35.72 34.51 57.74
C ARG A 758 37.00 34.81 58.50
N THR A 759 37.12 36.03 58.99
CA THR A 759 38.20 36.42 59.92
C THR A 759 37.93 35.81 61.26
N TYR A 760 38.97 35.26 61.85
CA TYR A 760 38.99 34.76 63.23
C TYR A 760 39.98 35.58 64.11
N LEU A 761 39.73 35.58 65.46
CA LEU A 761 40.59 36.23 66.43
C LEU A 761 41.51 35.15 66.97
N GLU A 762 42.78 35.30 66.75
CA GLU A 762 43.81 34.43 67.35
C GLU A 762 44.09 34.79 68.77
N TRP A 763 44.17 33.82 69.68
CA TRP A 763 44.60 34.03 71.07
C TRP A 763 46.09 34.28 71.07
N PRO A 764 46.58 35.48 71.54
CA PRO A 764 47.98 35.82 71.54
C PRO A 764 48.74 35.08 72.68
N LYS A 765 49.89 34.44 72.33
CA LYS A 765 50.78 33.82 73.28
C LYS A 765 51.43 34.89 74.10
N GLU A 766 51.73 36.05 73.54
CA GLU A 766 52.38 37.21 74.20
C GLU A 766 51.38 38.02 75.06
N LYS A 767 51.70 38.24 76.35
CA LYS A 767 50.77 39.01 77.21
C LYS A 767 50.58 40.45 76.77
N SER A 768 51.56 41.06 76.10
CA SER A 768 51.50 42.43 75.54
C SER A 768 50.39 42.62 74.52
N LYS A 769 50.08 41.56 73.68
CA LYS A 769 49.17 41.64 72.60
C LYS A 769 47.73 41.27 73.04
N ARG A 770 47.49 40.80 74.29
CA ARG A 770 46.18 40.44 74.78
C ARG A 770 45.22 41.65 74.88
N GLY A 771 45.70 42.86 75.11
CA GLY A 771 44.91 44.09 75.11
C GLY A 771 44.20 44.34 73.81
N LEU A 772 44.82 44.11 72.65
CA LEU A 772 44.23 44.26 71.32
C LEU A 772 43.23 43.17 71.06
N PHE A 773 43.48 41.94 71.47
CA PHE A 773 42.51 40.83 71.35
C PHE A 773 41.19 41.14 72.06
N TRP A 774 41.30 41.68 73.35
CA TRP A 774 40.08 42.09 74.09
C TRP A 774 39.40 43.30 73.47
N ALA A 775 40.15 44.23 72.90
CA ALA A 775 39.55 45.36 72.15
C ALA A 775 38.75 44.91 70.93
N ASN A 776 39.29 43.95 70.20
CA ASN A 776 38.60 43.38 69.03
C ASN A 776 37.36 42.57 69.41
N ILE A 777 37.34 41.85 70.53
CA ILE A 777 36.14 41.16 71.06
C ILE A 777 35.11 42.20 71.47
N ARG A 778 35.45 43.25 72.16
CA ARG A 778 34.54 44.34 72.54
C ARG A 778 33.96 45.04 71.32
N ALA A 779 34.77 45.30 70.32
CA ALA A 779 34.32 45.88 69.07
C ALA A 779 33.29 45.00 68.33
N ALA A 780 33.43 43.69 68.42
CA ALA A 780 32.48 42.72 67.85
C ALA A 780 31.09 42.74 68.54
N PHE A 781 30.98 43.28 69.76
CA PHE A 781 29.74 43.43 70.53
C PHE A 781 29.12 44.81 70.46
N HIS A 782 29.58 45.74 69.66
CA HIS A 782 29.21 47.16 69.63
C HIS A 782 27.77 47.51 69.24
N ILE A 783 26.78 46.90 69.94
CA ILE A 783 25.38 47.32 69.92
C ILE A 783 24.89 47.26 71.35
N LYS A 784 24.33 48.41 71.88
CA LYS A 784 23.63 48.46 73.18
C LYS A 784 22.35 47.64 73.11
N LEU A 785 22.38 46.46 73.62
CA LEU A 785 21.17 45.64 73.85
C LEU A 785 20.65 45.96 75.24
N THR A 786 19.46 46.49 75.31
CA THR A 786 18.65 46.53 76.58
C THR A 786 18.08 45.11 76.75
N LEU A 787 18.72 44.29 77.56
CA LEU A 787 18.15 43.06 78.04
C LEU A 787 17.02 43.32 79.04
N VAL A 788 15.95 42.55 78.88
CA VAL A 788 14.83 42.57 79.84
C VAL A 788 15.33 41.92 81.12
N THR A 789 15.60 42.70 82.14
CA THR A 789 15.73 42.26 83.54
C THR A 789 14.36 41.90 84.09
N GLU A 790 14.09 40.65 84.38
CA GLU A 790 12.92 40.24 85.16
C GLU A 790 13.03 40.95 86.56
N ASN A 791 12.30 41.99 86.72
CA ASN A 791 12.02 42.48 88.08
C ASN A 791 10.89 41.65 88.64
N ASN A 792 11.28 40.71 89.51
CA ASN A 792 10.34 40.18 90.50
C ASN A 792 9.94 41.32 91.44
N ASP A 793 8.77 41.94 91.20
CA ASP A 793 8.08 42.64 92.23
C ASP A 793 6.67 42.02 92.41
N VAL A 794 6.62 41.22 93.41
CA VAL A 794 5.42 40.84 94.13
C VAL A 794 4.78 42.15 94.69
N LYS A 795 3.53 42.47 94.29
CA LYS A 795 2.54 42.98 95.19
C LYS A 795 1.14 43.05 94.56
N SER A 796 0.29 42.42 95.30
CA SER A 796 -1.16 42.50 95.60
C SER A 796 -2.11 42.16 94.50
#